data_b16b34cc05b767f2fb897d86e8353187
#
_entry.id   b16b34cc05b767f2fb897d86e8353187
#
_cell.length_a   1.000
_cell.length_b   1.000
_cell.length_c   1.000
_cell.angle_alpha   90.00
_cell.angle_beta   90.00
_cell.angle_gamma   90.00
#
_symmetry.space_group_name_H-M   'P 1'
#
loop_
_entity.id
_entity.type
_entity.pdbx_description
1 polymer ?
#
loop_
_entity_poly.entity_id
_entity_poly.type
_entity_poly.pdbx_seq_one_letter_code
_entity_poly.pdbx_strand_id
1 'polypeptide(L)'
;MRCRAFNHALVSFLYQIAVAGTLRHATDWDLMVSAPPPATGGPPLPGSAGKPGTAGWVRAASAGAAPILGAGAQAGRVTYMTTLPGRDGVHADWPSWVPAALKSALTESGVDAPWLHQAEAAELARSGQSVIISTGTASGKSLGYLLPALAGILDGGTTLYVAPTRALAADQLKFIRSLGLDRVRAAVVDGDTPWTERTRARSHANYLLTTPDMLHQSLLPGHSRWNGFFRRLRYVVVDECHTYRGVFGSHVAHVLRRLRRVAYHHSATEPVFILASATISEPAQCGALLTGRGVVAVSTDGAPHAQLTFALWEPPLTGARGEAGAPVRRAATTEAAQLLAQLVCADVPALVFVRSRRGAEAVAQSARRQLVEAGAGDLAERVAAYRSGYLPEERRALEEALRTGEITGLAATTALELGVNVTGLDAVLMAGWPGTRAALWQQAGRAGRAGRDAVAVLIARDDPLDTYLVHHPEALLGAPVEATVLDPDNAYVLAPHLCAAAAELPLTAHDLTAFSPAASTLAGTMAGDGLLRSRAGRWFCTRQGLTTRTGLRDSGGWPVRIVELATGRLVGTVDEPSAHFLAHTGAVYSHQGETYLVSKLDLAERIALVALADPGYGTTAREITSVELVTELERSDWGSARICFGDVLVTRRVVSYTRRRTDTGLLIGEEVLDLPERRLPTRAVWWTISAGQRADLAAAGIDLAGAAHAAEHAAIGLLPLVAACDRWDVGGVSADLHPATGKLTVFVYDGYAGGAGFAERGFAAAAAWLTATADAIASCECAAGCPSCIQSPKCGNGNHPLAKADAVTLLRCLLAGPPASKQRSQGPVDRAYAPSQKASQGRGRTTAEIKAAAQ
;
A
#
# COMPACT_ATOMS: atom_id res chain seq x y z
N MET A 1 14.18 -30.25 -12.35
CA MET A 1 13.43 -30.22 -13.62
C MET A 1 11.90 -30.17 -13.42
N ARG A 2 11.30 -31.02 -12.57
CA ARG A 2 9.81 -31.05 -12.40
C ARG A 2 9.17 -29.79 -11.80
N CYS A 3 9.91 -28.92 -11.12
CA CYS A 3 9.39 -27.68 -10.52
C CYS A 3 9.33 -26.48 -11.49
N ARG A 4 10.14 -26.47 -12.56
CA ARG A 4 10.10 -25.44 -13.62
C ARG A 4 8.78 -25.50 -14.41
N ALA A 5 8.27 -26.72 -14.63
CA ALA A 5 7.05 -26.93 -15.41
C ALA A 5 5.78 -26.39 -14.73
N PHE A 6 5.76 -26.24 -13.40
CA PHE A 6 4.54 -25.80 -12.70
C PHE A 6 4.33 -24.27 -12.74
N ASN A 7 5.36 -23.47 -12.41
CA ASN A 7 5.20 -22.01 -12.51
C ASN A 7 5.07 -21.59 -13.98
N HIS A 8 5.76 -22.26 -14.88
CA HIS A 8 5.58 -22.02 -16.31
C HIS A 8 4.19 -22.46 -16.77
N ALA A 9 3.66 -23.59 -16.25
CA ALA A 9 2.30 -24.03 -16.55
C ALA A 9 1.25 -23.12 -15.90
N LEU A 10 1.46 -22.66 -14.67
CA LEU A 10 0.53 -21.74 -14.00
C LEU A 10 0.56 -20.36 -14.65
N VAL A 11 1.73 -19.81 -14.95
CA VAL A 11 1.85 -18.51 -15.64
C VAL A 11 1.36 -18.62 -17.10
N SER A 12 1.68 -19.69 -17.80
CA SER A 12 1.15 -19.96 -19.15
C SER A 12 -0.36 -20.18 -19.14
N PHE A 13 -0.88 -20.88 -18.14
CA PHE A 13 -2.29 -21.07 -17.89
C PHE A 13 -3.02 -19.75 -17.61
N LEU A 14 -2.51 -18.94 -16.70
CA LEU A 14 -3.09 -17.65 -16.37
C LEU A 14 -3.00 -16.67 -17.55
N TYR A 15 -1.96 -16.75 -18.34
CA TYR A 15 -1.82 -16.04 -19.61
C TYR A 15 -2.90 -16.46 -20.62
N GLN A 16 -3.18 -17.76 -20.74
CA GLN A 16 -4.25 -18.26 -21.62
C GLN A 16 -5.63 -17.80 -21.17
N ILE A 17 -5.88 -17.67 -19.86
CA ILE A 17 -7.13 -17.10 -19.32
C ILE A 17 -7.29 -15.63 -19.71
N ALA A 18 -6.23 -14.83 -19.59
CA ALA A 18 -6.24 -13.43 -19.96
C ALA A 18 -6.50 -13.22 -21.46
N VAL A 19 -5.89 -14.07 -22.31
CA VAL A 19 -6.04 -14.04 -23.77
C VAL A 19 -7.39 -14.61 -24.24
N ALA A 20 -7.96 -15.58 -23.51
CA ALA A 20 -9.23 -16.22 -23.90
C ALA A 20 -10.48 -15.43 -23.56
N GLY A 21 -10.37 -14.33 -22.78
CA GLY A 21 -11.50 -13.45 -22.43
C GLY A 21 -12.64 -14.17 -21.67
N THR A 22 -12.36 -15.29 -20.99
CA THR A 22 -13.37 -16.19 -20.40
C THR A 22 -13.81 -15.81 -18.98
N LEU A 23 -13.24 -14.78 -18.39
CA LEU A 23 -13.71 -14.23 -17.11
C LEU A 23 -14.44 -12.91 -17.36
N ARG A 24 -15.71 -13.01 -17.80
CA ARG A 24 -16.63 -11.88 -17.69
C ARG A 24 -17.03 -11.73 -16.23
N HIS A 25 -16.75 -10.59 -15.64
CA HIS A 25 -17.31 -10.21 -14.36
C HIS A 25 -18.83 -10.20 -14.44
N ALA A 26 -19.48 -11.09 -13.72
CA ALA A 26 -20.85 -10.90 -13.33
C ALA A 26 -20.86 -9.89 -12.17
N THR A 27 -21.00 -8.61 -12.50
CA THR A 27 -21.26 -7.55 -11.52
C THR A 27 -22.73 -7.59 -11.12
N ASP A 28 -23.15 -8.63 -10.42
CA ASP A 28 -24.45 -8.69 -9.74
C ASP A 28 -24.23 -8.63 -8.21
N TRP A 29 -23.78 -7.49 -7.74
CA TRP A 29 -23.71 -7.16 -6.31
C TRP A 29 -24.81 -6.16 -5.89
N ASP A 30 -25.81 -5.91 -6.71
CA ASP A 30 -26.87 -4.92 -6.44
C ASP A 30 -27.99 -5.37 -5.49
N LEU A 31 -27.89 -6.51 -4.82
CA LEU A 31 -29.03 -7.06 -4.08
C LEU A 31 -28.93 -7.09 -2.55
N MET A 32 -28.00 -6.39 -1.90
CA MET A 32 -28.04 -6.25 -0.43
C MET A 32 -27.39 -4.92 0.07
N VAL A 33 -27.75 -3.80 -0.48
CA VAL A 33 -27.42 -2.53 0.15
C VAL A 33 -28.72 -1.81 0.52
N SER A 34 -29.14 -2.00 1.78
CA SER A 34 -30.06 -1.09 2.45
C SER A 34 -29.46 0.31 2.45
N ALA A 35 -30.31 1.33 2.29
CA ALA A 35 -29.98 2.75 2.14
C ALA A 35 -28.89 3.24 3.11
N PRO A 36 -28.01 4.14 2.66
CA PRO A 36 -27.03 4.77 3.54
C PRO A 36 -27.78 5.59 4.62
N PRO A 37 -27.26 5.61 5.85
CA PRO A 37 -27.75 6.54 6.85
C PRO A 37 -27.54 7.97 6.35
N PRO A 38 -28.36 8.93 6.75
CA PRO A 38 -28.22 10.31 6.34
C PRO A 38 -26.84 10.81 6.74
N ALA A 39 -26.18 11.51 5.83
CA ALA A 39 -24.90 12.15 6.07
C ALA A 39 -25.04 13.03 7.32
N THR A 40 -24.45 12.60 8.42
CA THR A 40 -24.21 13.48 9.55
C THR A 40 -23.21 14.51 9.08
N GLY A 41 -23.68 15.74 8.94
CA GLY A 41 -22.87 16.88 8.52
C GLY A 41 -21.63 16.99 9.39
N GLY A 42 -20.48 16.85 8.76
CA GLY A 42 -19.23 17.31 9.35
C GLY A 42 -19.35 18.82 9.65
N PRO A 43 -18.60 19.34 10.61
CA PRO A 43 -18.62 20.76 10.90
C PRO A 43 -18.33 21.55 9.62
N PRO A 44 -19.04 22.67 9.37
CA PRO A 44 -18.83 23.47 8.17
C PRO A 44 -17.38 23.93 8.11
N LEU A 45 -16.75 23.72 6.96
CA LEU A 45 -15.44 24.29 6.66
C LEU A 45 -15.50 25.80 6.86
N PRO A 46 -14.54 26.42 7.51
CA PRO A 46 -14.44 27.87 7.53
C PRO A 46 -14.35 28.35 6.07
N GLY A 47 -15.26 29.25 5.68
CA GLY A 47 -15.34 29.81 4.35
C GLY A 47 -14.00 30.33 3.88
N SER A 48 -13.81 30.39 2.56
CA SER A 48 -12.65 30.90 1.85
C SER A 48 -12.23 32.28 2.34
N ALA A 49 -11.53 32.31 3.47
CA ALA A 49 -10.95 33.52 4.02
C ALA A 49 -9.60 33.72 3.33
N GLY A 50 -9.42 34.90 2.78
CA GLY A 50 -8.16 35.37 2.24
C GLY A 50 -7.01 35.11 3.20
N LYS A 51 -5.78 35.01 2.71
CA LYS A 51 -4.56 34.71 3.47
C LYS A 51 -4.62 35.36 4.87
N PRO A 52 -4.82 34.57 5.95
CA PRO A 52 -4.90 35.15 7.28
C PRO A 52 -3.53 35.72 7.66
N GLY A 53 -3.51 36.89 8.28
CA GLY A 53 -2.28 37.50 8.77
C GLY A 53 -1.57 36.57 9.75
N THR A 54 -0.26 36.48 9.61
CA THR A 54 0.67 35.58 10.33
C THR A 54 0.56 35.62 11.87
N ALA A 55 -0.01 36.68 12.44
CA ALA A 55 -0.10 36.89 13.90
C ALA A 55 -1.12 36.00 14.63
N GLY A 56 -2.13 35.49 13.94
CA GLY A 56 -3.17 34.63 14.54
C GLY A 56 -2.78 33.13 14.65
N TRP A 57 -1.83 32.68 13.88
CA TRP A 57 -1.48 31.26 13.77
C TRP A 57 -0.51 30.77 14.86
N VAL A 58 0.30 31.68 15.39
CA VAL A 58 1.41 31.37 16.30
C VAL A 58 0.95 31.01 17.72
N ARG A 59 -0.30 31.32 18.09
CA ARG A 59 -0.80 31.08 19.47
C ARG A 59 -1.19 29.63 19.78
N ALA A 60 -1.35 28.79 18.76
CA ALA A 60 -1.88 27.44 18.93
C ALA A 60 -0.84 26.32 18.86
N ALA A 61 0.38 26.61 18.41
CA ALA A 61 1.48 25.63 18.41
C ALA A 61 2.07 25.48 19.81
N SER A 62 2.69 24.32 20.14
CA SER A 62 3.46 24.17 21.38
C SER A 62 4.46 25.34 21.51
N ALA A 63 4.65 25.88 22.72
CA ALA A 63 5.39 27.12 22.94
C ALA A 63 6.78 27.14 22.30
N GLY A 64 7.45 25.97 22.20
CA GLY A 64 8.76 25.85 21.57
C GLY A 64 8.74 25.74 20.03
N ALA A 65 7.68 25.19 19.42
CA ALA A 65 7.56 25.02 17.97
C ALA A 65 6.99 26.26 17.26
N ALA A 66 6.22 27.09 17.97
CA ALA A 66 5.57 28.27 17.42
C ALA A 66 6.54 29.26 16.73
N PRO A 67 7.70 29.61 17.31
CA PRO A 67 8.66 30.50 16.66
C PRO A 67 9.24 29.92 15.36
N ILE A 68 9.45 28.59 15.31
CA ILE A 68 10.02 27.88 14.15
C ILE A 68 9.02 27.93 12.99
N LEU A 69 7.75 27.65 13.24
CA LEU A 69 6.69 27.74 12.24
C LEU A 69 6.47 29.20 11.79
N GLY A 70 6.52 30.17 12.72
CA GLY A 70 6.45 31.59 12.40
C GLY A 70 7.58 32.08 11.50
N ALA A 71 8.81 31.68 11.77
CA ALA A 71 9.96 31.97 10.90
C ALA A 71 9.79 31.31 9.52
N GLY A 72 9.29 30.08 9.46
CA GLY A 72 8.97 29.40 8.21
C GLY A 72 7.90 30.12 7.39
N ALA A 73 6.86 30.61 8.03
CA ALA A 73 5.80 31.38 7.37
C ALA A 73 6.35 32.72 6.83
N GLN A 74 7.17 33.44 7.60
CA GLN A 74 7.82 34.66 7.15
C GLN A 74 8.75 34.41 5.97
N ALA A 75 9.42 33.27 5.92
CA ALA A 75 10.28 32.85 4.82
C ALA A 75 9.50 32.28 3.61
N GLY A 76 8.18 32.28 3.62
CA GLY A 76 7.32 31.76 2.55
C GLY A 76 7.36 30.24 2.38
N ARG A 77 7.83 29.50 3.41
CA ARG A 77 7.94 28.02 3.34
C ARG A 77 6.66 27.32 3.81
N VAL A 78 5.89 27.93 4.69
CA VAL A 78 4.58 27.42 5.14
C VAL A 78 3.53 27.88 4.14
N THR A 79 3.01 26.95 3.35
CA THR A 79 1.96 27.22 2.36
C THR A 79 0.57 27.25 3.00
N TYR A 80 0.39 26.44 4.03
CA TYR A 80 -0.87 26.36 4.79
C TYR A 80 -0.61 25.91 6.23
N MET A 81 -1.41 26.40 7.16
CA MET A 81 -1.40 25.95 8.55
C MET A 81 -2.82 26.03 9.14
N THR A 82 -3.19 25.03 9.92
CA THR A 82 -4.46 24.99 10.63
C THR A 82 -4.30 24.33 11.99
N THR A 83 -5.25 24.58 12.87
CA THR A 83 -5.32 23.93 14.18
C THR A 83 -6.57 23.07 14.23
N LEU A 84 -6.37 21.78 14.43
CA LEU A 84 -7.42 20.81 14.69
C LEU A 84 -7.71 20.85 16.19
N PRO A 85 -8.96 21.14 16.60
CA PRO A 85 -9.31 21.26 18.02
C PRO A 85 -9.17 19.92 18.73
N GLY A 86 -8.77 20.00 20.01
CA GLY A 86 -8.85 18.85 20.91
C GLY A 86 -10.32 18.48 21.18
N ARG A 87 -10.54 17.27 21.62
CA ARG A 87 -11.84 16.82 22.09
C ARG A 87 -11.69 15.95 23.32
N ASP A 88 -12.68 16.00 24.21
CA ASP A 88 -12.77 15.13 25.37
C ASP A 88 -13.19 13.71 24.98
N GLY A 89 -12.82 12.74 25.81
CA GLY A 89 -13.22 11.35 25.63
C GLY A 89 -14.64 11.09 26.16
N VAL A 90 -15.31 10.12 25.53
CA VAL A 90 -16.63 9.63 25.97
C VAL A 90 -16.47 8.18 26.43
N HIS A 91 -16.62 7.96 27.74
CA HIS A 91 -16.60 6.64 28.34
C HIS A 91 -17.94 5.92 28.19
N ALA A 92 -17.87 4.58 28.18
CA ALA A 92 -19.02 3.70 28.36
C ALA A 92 -18.85 2.89 29.64
N ASP A 93 -19.95 2.34 30.13
CA ASP A 93 -19.90 1.37 31.21
C ASP A 93 -19.20 0.07 30.77
N TRP A 94 -18.59 -0.61 31.72
CA TRP A 94 -18.06 -1.95 31.46
C TRP A 94 -19.18 -2.89 31.05
N PRO A 95 -19.06 -3.64 29.94
CA PRO A 95 -20.04 -4.66 29.57
C PRO A 95 -20.22 -5.67 30.68
N SER A 96 -21.48 -5.99 31.02
CA SER A 96 -21.84 -6.84 32.15
C SER A 96 -21.24 -8.25 32.13
N TRP A 97 -20.89 -8.75 30.94
CA TRP A 97 -20.28 -10.05 30.72
C TRP A 97 -18.77 -10.08 30.93
N VAL A 98 -18.11 -8.94 31.17
CA VAL A 98 -16.66 -8.86 31.40
C VAL A 98 -16.37 -9.47 32.79
N PRO A 99 -15.52 -10.53 32.85
CA PRO A 99 -15.18 -11.16 34.13
C PRO A 99 -14.49 -10.19 35.08
N ALA A 100 -14.81 -10.26 36.38
CA ALA A 100 -14.23 -9.39 37.40
C ALA A 100 -12.69 -9.38 37.42
N ALA A 101 -12.08 -10.56 37.27
CA ALA A 101 -10.62 -10.67 37.18
C ALA A 101 -10.01 -9.93 35.99
N LEU A 102 -10.69 -9.94 34.82
CA LEU A 102 -10.25 -9.20 33.64
C LEU A 102 -10.41 -7.69 33.84
N LYS A 103 -11.55 -7.27 34.42
CA LYS A 103 -11.79 -5.88 34.76
C LYS A 103 -10.72 -5.35 35.72
N SER A 104 -10.45 -6.05 36.83
CA SER A 104 -9.40 -5.66 37.80
C SER A 104 -8.04 -5.50 37.13
N ALA A 105 -7.59 -6.51 36.34
CA ALA A 105 -6.31 -6.48 35.66
C ALA A 105 -6.17 -5.29 34.69
N LEU A 106 -7.24 -4.95 33.99
CA LEU A 106 -7.26 -3.78 33.09
C LEU A 106 -7.26 -2.46 33.87
N THR A 107 -8.00 -2.37 34.97
CA THR A 107 -7.99 -1.17 35.84
C THR A 107 -6.62 -0.97 36.48
N GLU A 108 -5.96 -2.01 36.93
CA GLU A 108 -4.58 -1.97 37.45
C GLU A 108 -3.58 -1.54 36.38
N SER A 109 -3.86 -1.83 35.10
CA SER A 109 -3.05 -1.35 33.96
C SER A 109 -3.34 0.08 33.51
N GLY A 110 -4.26 0.81 34.21
CA GLY A 110 -4.60 2.21 33.93
C GLY A 110 -5.81 2.39 33.01
N VAL A 111 -6.68 1.37 32.87
CA VAL A 111 -7.93 1.49 32.09
C VAL A 111 -9.11 1.60 33.07
N ASP A 112 -9.53 2.80 33.38
CA ASP A 112 -10.63 3.06 34.33
C ASP A 112 -11.99 2.61 33.79
N ALA A 113 -12.26 2.93 32.52
CA ALA A 113 -13.46 2.54 31.79
C ALA A 113 -13.18 2.47 30.28
N PRO A 114 -13.91 1.64 29.53
CA PRO A 114 -13.77 1.61 28.08
C PRO A 114 -14.31 2.90 27.43
N TRP A 115 -13.71 3.29 26.30
CA TRP A 115 -14.30 4.30 25.42
C TRP A 115 -15.53 3.73 24.73
N LEU A 116 -16.45 4.60 24.30
CA LEU A 116 -17.70 4.21 23.68
C LEU A 116 -17.51 3.20 22.53
N HIS A 117 -16.61 3.46 21.58
CA HIS A 117 -16.34 2.55 20.47
C HIS A 117 -15.75 1.20 20.89
N GLN A 118 -15.01 1.17 21.99
CA GLN A 118 -14.42 -0.08 22.51
C GLN A 118 -15.50 -0.99 23.10
N ALA A 119 -16.42 -0.43 23.88
CA ALA A 119 -17.55 -1.16 24.45
C ALA A 119 -18.49 -1.65 23.33
N GLU A 120 -18.85 -0.78 22.38
CA GLU A 120 -19.70 -1.13 21.23
C GLU A 120 -19.12 -2.29 20.41
N ALA A 121 -17.84 -2.22 20.04
CA ALA A 121 -17.17 -3.27 19.29
C ALA A 121 -17.11 -4.60 20.07
N ALA A 122 -16.85 -4.51 21.39
CA ALA A 122 -16.82 -5.69 22.25
C ALA A 122 -18.18 -6.38 22.37
N GLU A 123 -19.26 -5.61 22.48
CA GLU A 123 -20.63 -6.12 22.54
C GLU A 123 -21.03 -6.81 21.23
N LEU A 124 -20.75 -6.18 20.08
CA LEU A 124 -21.00 -6.76 18.77
C LEU A 124 -20.26 -8.08 18.60
N ALA A 125 -18.96 -8.11 18.94
CA ALA A 125 -18.18 -9.34 18.85
C ALA A 125 -18.68 -10.42 19.81
N ARG A 126 -19.09 -10.07 21.03
CA ARG A 126 -19.65 -11.00 22.02
C ARG A 126 -20.97 -11.60 21.56
N SER A 127 -21.80 -10.83 20.86
CA SER A 127 -23.05 -11.29 20.24
C SER A 127 -22.86 -12.20 19.03
N GLY A 128 -21.61 -12.45 18.59
CA GLY A 128 -21.26 -13.31 17.45
C GLY A 128 -21.18 -12.59 16.11
N GLN A 129 -21.26 -11.25 16.09
CA GLN A 129 -21.11 -10.46 14.88
C GLN A 129 -19.63 -10.16 14.60
N SER A 130 -19.20 -10.32 13.34
CA SER A 130 -17.88 -9.84 12.94
C SER A 130 -17.88 -8.31 12.85
N VAL A 131 -16.85 -7.67 13.37
CA VAL A 131 -16.78 -6.21 13.51
C VAL A 131 -15.48 -5.65 12.98
N ILE A 132 -15.52 -4.44 12.43
CA ILE A 132 -14.35 -3.65 12.10
C ILE A 132 -14.37 -2.33 12.87
N ILE A 133 -13.33 -2.10 13.67
CA ILE A 133 -13.13 -0.86 14.43
C ILE A 133 -12.28 0.06 13.55
N SER A 134 -12.90 1.14 13.04
CA SER A 134 -12.25 2.11 12.16
C SER A 134 -12.29 3.49 12.81
N THR A 135 -11.39 3.70 13.77
CA THR A 135 -11.29 4.96 14.53
C THR A 135 -9.88 5.56 14.40
N GLY A 136 -9.69 6.78 14.87
CA GLY A 136 -8.42 7.50 14.79
C GLY A 136 -7.24 6.70 15.39
N THR A 137 -6.03 7.14 15.08
CA THR A 137 -4.82 6.58 15.70
C THR A 137 -4.78 6.92 17.18
N ALA A 138 -4.21 6.06 18.00
CA ALA A 138 -4.13 6.20 19.44
C ALA A 138 -5.49 6.23 20.19
N SER A 139 -6.60 5.90 19.53
CA SER A 139 -7.93 5.81 20.15
C SER A 139 -8.11 4.58 21.08
N GLY A 140 -7.08 3.74 21.22
CA GLY A 140 -7.14 2.58 22.10
C GLY A 140 -7.96 1.41 21.54
N LYS A 141 -8.11 1.27 20.23
CA LYS A 141 -8.85 0.18 19.55
C LYS A 141 -8.64 -1.22 20.14
N SER A 142 -7.45 -1.43 20.70
CA SER A 142 -7.03 -2.74 21.25
C SER A 142 -8.00 -3.26 22.30
N LEU A 143 -8.57 -2.40 23.14
CA LEU A 143 -9.51 -2.83 24.18
C LEU A 143 -10.79 -3.42 23.56
N GLY A 144 -11.26 -2.88 22.43
CA GLY A 144 -12.45 -3.37 21.73
C GLY A 144 -12.34 -4.84 21.27
N TYR A 145 -11.15 -5.31 20.92
CA TYR A 145 -10.93 -6.73 20.62
C TYR A 145 -10.38 -7.55 21.80
N LEU A 146 -9.68 -6.93 22.73
CA LEU A 146 -9.13 -7.65 23.90
C LEU A 146 -10.23 -8.11 24.86
N LEU A 147 -11.26 -7.31 25.09
CA LEU A 147 -12.36 -7.65 25.98
C LEU A 147 -13.02 -8.98 25.57
N PRO A 148 -13.59 -9.13 24.34
CA PRO A 148 -14.21 -10.39 23.95
C PRO A 148 -13.19 -11.54 23.79
N ALA A 149 -11.97 -11.26 23.32
CA ALA A 149 -10.92 -12.26 23.13
C ALA A 149 -10.49 -12.89 24.46
N LEU A 150 -10.17 -12.06 25.47
CA LEU A 150 -9.71 -12.56 26.79
C LEU A 150 -10.86 -13.20 27.59
N ALA A 151 -12.06 -12.61 27.57
CA ALA A 151 -13.23 -13.23 28.18
C ALA A 151 -13.53 -14.59 27.52
N GLY A 152 -13.46 -14.68 26.20
CA GLY A 152 -13.65 -15.94 25.48
C GLY A 152 -12.62 -17.02 25.84
N ILE A 153 -11.39 -16.64 26.18
CA ILE A 153 -10.37 -17.56 26.69
C ILE A 153 -10.68 -18.03 28.11
N LEU A 154 -11.14 -17.12 28.95
CA LEU A 154 -11.57 -17.47 30.30
C LEU A 154 -12.77 -18.47 30.30
N ASP A 155 -13.60 -18.40 29.24
CA ASP A 155 -14.68 -19.36 28.94
C ASP A 155 -14.19 -20.66 28.25
N GLY A 156 -12.87 -20.86 28.08
CA GLY A 156 -12.27 -22.07 27.49
C GLY A 156 -12.02 -22.04 25.97
N GLY A 157 -12.32 -20.95 25.28
CA GLY A 157 -12.04 -20.73 23.87
C GLY A 157 -10.56 -20.45 23.57
N THR A 158 -10.25 -20.27 22.28
CA THR A 158 -8.96 -19.78 21.80
C THR A 158 -9.15 -18.56 20.89
N THR A 159 -8.12 -17.72 20.83
CA THR A 159 -8.07 -16.52 19.99
C THR A 159 -6.83 -16.54 19.11
N LEU A 160 -7.01 -16.23 17.83
CA LEU A 160 -5.91 -16.01 16.88
C LEU A 160 -5.78 -14.50 16.60
N TYR A 161 -4.61 -13.96 16.82
CA TYR A 161 -4.28 -12.56 16.49
C TYR A 161 -3.33 -12.51 15.30
N VAL A 162 -3.73 -11.80 14.27
CA VAL A 162 -2.99 -11.64 13.00
C VAL A 162 -2.53 -10.20 12.86
N ALA A 163 -1.21 -10.00 12.90
CA ALA A 163 -0.57 -8.70 12.76
C ALA A 163 0.17 -8.56 11.43
N PRO A 164 0.24 -7.37 10.82
CA PRO A 164 1.03 -7.14 9.62
C PRO A 164 2.54 -7.24 9.85
N THR A 165 2.99 -7.02 11.08
CA THR A 165 4.41 -7.03 11.45
C THR A 165 4.66 -7.84 12.72
N ARG A 166 5.88 -8.39 12.83
CA ARG A 166 6.32 -9.11 14.03
C ARG A 166 6.44 -8.19 15.25
N ALA A 167 6.82 -6.93 15.04
CA ALA A 167 6.95 -5.95 16.11
C ALA A 167 5.61 -5.70 16.82
N LEU A 168 4.54 -5.52 16.06
CA LEU A 168 3.19 -5.34 16.61
C LEU A 168 2.73 -6.57 17.38
N ALA A 169 3.00 -7.78 16.87
CA ALA A 169 2.68 -9.01 17.58
C ALA A 169 3.46 -9.16 18.91
N ALA A 170 4.73 -8.76 18.93
CA ALA A 170 5.56 -8.80 20.14
C ALA A 170 5.10 -7.78 21.19
N ASP A 171 4.74 -6.55 20.76
CA ASP A 171 4.22 -5.51 21.66
C ASP A 171 2.88 -5.93 22.28
N GLN A 172 1.98 -6.48 21.47
CA GLN A 172 0.70 -7.01 21.94
C GLN A 172 0.90 -8.19 22.93
N LEU A 173 1.88 -9.07 22.66
CA LEU A 173 2.22 -10.17 23.59
C LEU A 173 2.69 -9.62 24.95
N LYS A 174 3.54 -8.58 24.94
CA LYS A 174 4.04 -7.93 26.16
C LYS A 174 2.89 -7.37 26.99
N PHE A 175 1.96 -6.68 26.34
CA PHE A 175 0.78 -6.13 27.02
C PHE A 175 -0.11 -7.23 27.61
N ILE A 176 -0.44 -8.28 26.85
CA ILE A 176 -1.28 -9.38 27.36
C ILE A 176 -0.63 -10.07 28.57
N ARG A 177 0.69 -10.26 28.55
CA ARG A 177 1.42 -10.85 29.68
C ARG A 177 1.45 -9.95 30.91
N SER A 178 1.51 -8.63 30.73
CA SER A 178 1.50 -7.69 31.87
C SER A 178 0.17 -7.68 32.65
N LEU A 179 -0.92 -8.16 32.04
CA LEU A 179 -2.22 -8.28 32.73
C LEU A 179 -2.25 -9.38 33.78
N GLY A 180 -1.24 -10.27 33.86
CA GLY A 180 -1.11 -11.28 34.92
C GLY A 180 -2.24 -12.32 34.99
N LEU A 181 -2.99 -12.56 33.91
CA LEU A 181 -4.13 -13.48 33.87
C LEU A 181 -3.64 -14.95 33.73
N ASP A 182 -3.61 -15.72 34.77
CA ASP A 182 -3.05 -17.11 34.84
C ASP A 182 -3.61 -18.05 33.77
N ARG A 183 -4.90 -17.89 33.41
CA ARG A 183 -5.55 -18.75 32.42
C ARG A 183 -5.24 -18.34 30.98
N VAL A 184 -4.63 -17.16 30.73
CA VAL A 184 -4.24 -16.67 29.41
C VAL A 184 -2.82 -17.10 29.09
N ARG A 185 -2.68 -18.01 28.14
CA ARG A 185 -1.40 -18.53 27.67
C ARG A 185 -1.12 -18.00 26.27
N ALA A 186 -0.55 -16.78 26.24
CA ALA A 186 -0.22 -16.10 25.00
C ALA A 186 1.15 -16.53 24.46
N ALA A 187 1.22 -16.79 23.13
CA ALA A 187 2.45 -17.13 22.43
C ALA A 187 2.48 -16.51 21.04
N VAL A 188 3.66 -16.04 20.61
CA VAL A 188 3.93 -15.64 19.21
C VAL A 188 4.45 -16.86 18.47
N VAL A 189 3.95 -17.04 17.23
CA VAL A 189 4.47 -18.00 16.26
C VAL A 189 4.71 -17.26 14.95
N ASP A 190 5.98 -17.07 14.62
CA ASP A 190 6.45 -16.40 13.42
C ASP A 190 7.65 -17.14 12.79
N GLY A 191 8.30 -16.51 11.76
CA GLY A 191 9.43 -17.13 11.06
C GLY A 191 10.65 -17.40 11.93
N ASP A 192 10.87 -16.59 12.97
CA ASP A 192 12.05 -16.66 13.85
C ASP A 192 11.80 -17.53 15.09
N THR A 193 10.55 -17.91 15.36
CA THR A 193 10.19 -18.72 16.53
C THR A 193 10.84 -20.11 16.46
N PRO A 194 11.67 -20.51 17.46
CA PRO A 194 12.31 -21.82 17.51
C PRO A 194 11.31 -22.98 17.50
N TRP A 195 11.74 -24.13 16.96
CA TRP A 195 10.89 -25.33 16.88
C TRP A 195 10.31 -25.78 18.23
N THR A 196 11.11 -25.71 19.28
CA THR A 196 10.69 -26.06 20.65
C THR A 196 9.57 -25.18 21.13
N GLU A 197 9.66 -23.86 20.91
CA GLU A 197 8.64 -22.91 21.29
C GLU A 197 7.36 -23.06 20.45
N ARG A 198 7.50 -23.35 19.15
CA ARG A 198 6.34 -23.66 18.29
C ARG A 198 5.60 -24.90 18.78
N THR A 199 6.35 -25.91 19.25
CA THR A 199 5.76 -27.15 19.82
C THR A 199 5.04 -26.86 21.11
N ARG A 200 5.64 -26.06 22.01
CA ARG A 200 5.00 -25.61 23.26
C ARG A 200 3.74 -24.79 22.99
N ALA A 201 3.80 -23.84 22.03
CA ALA A 201 2.66 -23.02 21.65
C ALA A 201 1.49 -23.89 21.16
N ARG A 202 1.77 -24.90 20.31
CA ARG A 202 0.74 -25.85 19.83
C ARG A 202 -0.02 -26.54 20.95
N SER A 203 0.69 -26.95 22.02
CA SER A 203 0.10 -27.74 23.08
C SER A 203 -0.62 -26.87 24.11
N HIS A 204 -0.18 -25.64 24.34
CA HIS A 204 -0.58 -24.87 25.51
C HIS A 204 -1.20 -23.50 25.21
N ALA A 205 -0.88 -22.87 24.06
CA ALA A 205 -1.37 -21.52 23.79
C ALA A 205 -2.89 -21.50 23.55
N ASN A 206 -3.54 -20.52 24.15
CA ASN A 206 -4.94 -20.19 23.89
C ASN A 206 -5.12 -18.78 23.30
N TYR A 207 -4.07 -17.93 23.35
CA TYR A 207 -3.95 -16.70 22.59
C TYR A 207 -2.73 -16.81 21.69
N LEU A 208 -2.95 -16.98 20.38
CA LEU A 208 -1.87 -17.18 19.41
C LEU A 208 -1.70 -15.94 18.56
N LEU A 209 -0.50 -15.35 18.60
CA LEU A 209 -0.15 -14.17 17.78
C LEU A 209 0.73 -14.63 16.60
N THR A 210 0.40 -14.15 15.39
CA THR A 210 1.09 -14.56 14.15
C THR A 210 1.01 -13.49 13.07
N THR A 211 1.64 -13.76 11.92
CA THR A 211 1.54 -12.92 10.71
C THR A 211 0.81 -13.66 9.59
N PRO A 212 0.25 -12.95 8.59
CA PRO A 212 -0.37 -13.60 7.43
C PRO A 212 0.55 -14.59 6.72
N ASP A 213 1.84 -14.25 6.59
CA ASP A 213 2.84 -15.11 5.97
C ASP A 213 2.99 -16.45 6.71
N MET A 214 3.08 -16.40 8.05
CA MET A 214 3.20 -17.60 8.88
C MET A 214 1.92 -18.43 8.89
N LEU A 215 0.78 -17.77 8.88
CA LEU A 215 -0.53 -18.43 8.74
C LEU A 215 -0.61 -19.19 7.42
N HIS A 216 -0.22 -18.54 6.31
CA HIS A 216 -0.20 -19.10 4.96
C HIS A 216 0.75 -20.29 4.82
N GLN A 217 2.00 -20.14 5.31
CA GLN A 217 3.08 -21.09 5.02
C GLN A 217 3.16 -22.26 5.99
N SER A 218 2.64 -22.10 7.21
CA SER A 218 2.86 -23.08 8.30
C SER A 218 1.58 -23.52 9.01
N LEU A 219 0.77 -22.57 9.51
CA LEU A 219 -0.37 -22.95 10.37
C LEU A 219 -1.47 -23.64 9.56
N LEU A 220 -1.87 -23.08 8.41
CA LEU A 220 -2.93 -23.65 7.59
C LEU A 220 -2.50 -24.97 6.93
N PRO A 221 -1.33 -25.09 6.28
CA PRO A 221 -0.88 -26.40 5.78
C PRO A 221 -0.70 -27.46 6.86
N GLY A 222 -0.36 -27.01 8.09
CA GLY A 222 -0.17 -27.87 9.24
C GLY A 222 -1.36 -27.95 10.18
N HIS A 223 -2.57 -27.57 9.77
CA HIS A 223 -3.76 -27.41 10.63
C HIS A 223 -4.12 -28.64 11.48
N SER A 224 -3.84 -29.83 10.97
CA SER A 224 -4.09 -31.08 11.72
C SER A 224 -3.29 -31.15 13.03
N ARG A 225 -2.08 -30.59 13.02
CA ARG A 225 -1.22 -30.48 14.22
C ARG A 225 -1.72 -29.42 15.22
N TRP A 226 -2.52 -28.46 14.75
CA TRP A 226 -3.13 -27.39 15.53
C TRP A 226 -4.61 -27.68 15.88
N ASN A 227 -5.07 -28.89 15.69
CA ASN A 227 -6.46 -29.30 15.91
C ASN A 227 -7.02 -28.84 17.26
N GLY A 228 -6.26 -29.02 18.36
CA GLY A 228 -6.69 -28.61 19.71
C GLY A 228 -6.92 -27.10 19.84
N PHE A 229 -6.20 -26.28 19.05
CA PHE A 229 -6.38 -24.84 18.98
C PHE A 229 -7.58 -24.46 18.09
N PHE A 230 -7.63 -24.96 16.84
CA PHE A 230 -8.69 -24.61 15.89
C PHE A 230 -10.06 -25.09 16.35
N ARG A 231 -10.16 -26.22 17.04
CA ARG A 231 -11.41 -26.75 17.58
C ARG A 231 -12.09 -25.82 18.58
N ARG A 232 -11.35 -24.94 19.23
CA ARG A 232 -11.84 -23.98 20.23
C ARG A 232 -11.72 -22.55 19.76
N LEU A 233 -11.36 -22.32 18.47
CA LEU A 233 -11.15 -21.00 17.92
C LEU A 233 -12.46 -20.21 17.89
N ARG A 234 -12.56 -19.19 18.74
CA ARG A 234 -13.73 -18.35 18.88
C ARG A 234 -13.58 -17.01 18.18
N TYR A 235 -12.40 -16.39 18.33
CA TYR A 235 -12.13 -15.07 17.78
C TYR A 235 -10.88 -15.07 16.90
N VAL A 236 -10.96 -14.32 15.81
CA VAL A 236 -9.82 -13.98 14.95
C VAL A 236 -9.71 -12.47 14.93
N VAL A 237 -8.66 -11.95 15.55
CA VAL A 237 -8.33 -10.52 15.53
C VAL A 237 -7.42 -10.26 14.34
N VAL A 238 -7.77 -9.28 13.52
CA VAL A 238 -6.96 -8.83 12.37
C VAL A 238 -6.61 -7.38 12.59
N ASP A 239 -5.41 -7.14 13.11
CA ASP A 239 -5.00 -5.81 13.50
C ASP A 239 -4.34 -5.05 12.34
N GLU A 240 -4.47 -3.70 12.37
CA GLU A 240 -3.99 -2.77 11.35
C GLU A 240 -4.37 -3.20 9.92
N CYS A 241 -5.64 -3.64 9.75
CA CYS A 241 -6.10 -4.29 8.52
C CYS A 241 -6.08 -3.36 7.30
N HIS A 242 -6.01 -2.03 7.45
CA HIS A 242 -5.80 -1.08 6.36
C HIS A 242 -4.45 -1.24 5.63
N THR A 243 -3.50 -1.95 6.24
CA THR A 243 -2.22 -2.28 5.60
C THR A 243 -2.35 -3.39 4.55
N TYR A 244 -3.45 -4.15 4.58
CA TYR A 244 -3.75 -5.22 3.62
C TYR A 244 -4.45 -4.64 2.40
N ARG A 245 -3.67 -4.12 1.46
CA ARG A 245 -4.13 -3.48 0.22
C ARG A 245 -3.42 -4.02 -1.02
N GLY A 246 -3.97 -3.75 -2.19
CA GLY A 246 -3.44 -4.23 -3.47
C GLY A 246 -3.35 -5.76 -3.52
N VAL A 247 -2.33 -6.26 -4.20
CA VAL A 247 -2.10 -7.71 -4.34
C VAL A 247 -1.87 -8.39 -2.99
N PHE A 248 -1.11 -7.75 -2.09
CA PHE A 248 -0.89 -8.28 -0.74
C PHE A 248 -2.21 -8.44 0.04
N GLY A 249 -3.09 -7.43 -0.01
CA GLY A 249 -4.42 -7.50 0.60
C GLY A 249 -5.27 -8.62 0.01
N SER A 250 -5.24 -8.81 -1.31
CA SER A 250 -5.93 -9.88 -2.02
C SER A 250 -5.44 -11.27 -1.59
N HIS A 251 -4.14 -11.45 -1.41
CA HIS A 251 -3.57 -12.68 -0.82
C HIS A 251 -4.06 -12.90 0.61
N VAL A 252 -4.01 -11.87 1.47
CA VAL A 252 -4.47 -11.97 2.87
C VAL A 252 -5.96 -12.32 2.93
N ALA A 253 -6.79 -11.76 2.06
CA ALA A 253 -8.19 -12.09 1.96
C ALA A 253 -8.41 -13.60 1.72
N HIS A 254 -7.62 -14.22 0.85
CA HIS A 254 -7.70 -15.67 0.62
C HIS A 254 -7.10 -16.48 1.78
N VAL A 255 -6.08 -15.99 2.45
CA VAL A 255 -5.57 -16.64 3.68
C VAL A 255 -6.66 -16.67 4.75
N LEU A 256 -7.41 -15.58 4.93
CA LEU A 256 -8.51 -15.54 5.90
C LEU A 256 -9.69 -16.44 5.48
N ARG A 257 -10.02 -16.55 4.19
CA ARG A 257 -11.03 -17.52 3.70
C ARG A 257 -10.61 -18.97 3.94
N ARG A 258 -9.33 -19.30 3.72
CA ARG A 258 -8.76 -20.62 4.05
C ARG A 258 -8.82 -20.88 5.55
N LEU A 259 -8.50 -19.88 6.38
CA LEU A 259 -8.59 -19.98 7.84
C LEU A 259 -10.03 -20.30 8.30
N ARG A 260 -11.02 -19.59 7.77
CA ARG A 260 -12.45 -19.87 8.07
C ARG A 260 -12.80 -21.32 7.78
N ARG A 261 -12.44 -21.79 6.58
CA ARG A 261 -12.68 -23.16 6.13
C ARG A 261 -12.02 -24.19 7.05
N VAL A 262 -10.75 -23.99 7.43
CA VAL A 262 -10.03 -24.87 8.36
C VAL A 262 -10.66 -24.82 9.75
N ALA A 263 -11.00 -23.65 10.27
CA ALA A 263 -11.67 -23.52 11.57
C ALA A 263 -13.01 -24.25 11.57
N TYR A 264 -13.85 -24.04 10.55
CA TYR A 264 -15.12 -24.74 10.42
C TYR A 264 -14.96 -26.27 10.37
N HIS A 265 -13.94 -26.78 9.66
CA HIS A 265 -13.63 -28.21 9.62
C HIS A 265 -13.38 -28.82 11.00
N HIS A 266 -12.70 -28.06 11.88
CA HIS A 266 -12.34 -28.56 13.21
C HIS A 266 -13.42 -28.33 14.28
N SER A 267 -14.17 -27.23 14.20
CA SER A 267 -15.11 -26.78 15.25
C SER A 267 -16.59 -26.91 14.87
N ALA A 268 -16.90 -27.10 13.58
CA ALA A 268 -18.25 -26.98 13.01
C ALA A 268 -18.89 -25.60 13.21
N THR A 269 -18.11 -24.59 13.61
CA THR A 269 -18.52 -23.20 13.78
C THR A 269 -17.50 -22.27 13.13
N GLU A 270 -17.95 -21.16 12.60
CA GLU A 270 -17.04 -20.11 12.11
C GLU A 270 -16.61 -19.20 13.27
N PRO A 271 -15.34 -18.76 13.29
CA PRO A 271 -14.89 -17.79 14.27
C PRO A 271 -15.47 -16.40 13.96
N VAL A 272 -15.60 -15.58 15.00
CA VAL A 272 -15.94 -14.16 14.88
C VAL A 272 -14.67 -13.39 14.53
N PHE A 273 -14.73 -12.56 13.47
CA PHE A 273 -13.63 -11.67 13.10
C PHE A 273 -13.78 -10.32 13.81
N ILE A 274 -12.68 -9.85 14.40
CA ILE A 274 -12.58 -8.51 14.97
C ILE A 274 -11.41 -7.83 14.27
N LEU A 275 -11.74 -6.93 13.35
CA LEU A 275 -10.73 -6.19 12.60
C LEU A 275 -10.50 -4.84 13.28
N ALA A 276 -9.24 -4.41 13.32
CA ALA A 276 -8.88 -3.07 13.77
C ALA A 276 -8.15 -2.33 12.66
N SER A 277 -8.50 -1.09 12.44
CA SER A 277 -8.00 -0.25 11.36
C SER A 277 -7.82 1.18 11.83
N ALA A 278 -6.88 1.92 11.26
CA ALA A 278 -7.00 3.36 11.19
C ALA A 278 -8.28 3.74 10.43
N THR A 279 -8.66 5.01 10.45
CA THR A 279 -9.81 5.50 9.67
C THR A 279 -9.68 5.11 8.20
N ILE A 280 -10.71 4.51 7.64
CA ILE A 280 -10.85 4.17 6.21
C ILE A 280 -12.25 4.55 5.73
N SER A 281 -12.43 4.79 4.43
CA SER A 281 -13.68 5.36 3.90
C SER A 281 -14.87 4.39 3.95
N GLU A 282 -14.64 3.11 3.72
CA GLU A 282 -15.68 2.07 3.61
C GLU A 282 -15.32 0.84 4.47
N PRO A 283 -15.34 0.99 5.82
CA PRO A 283 -14.79 -0.05 6.69
C PRO A 283 -15.56 -1.37 6.59
N ALA A 284 -16.89 -1.35 6.54
CA ALA A 284 -17.69 -2.57 6.41
C ALA A 284 -17.37 -3.35 5.13
N GLN A 285 -17.24 -2.65 4.00
CA GLN A 285 -16.90 -3.25 2.71
C GLN A 285 -15.47 -3.80 2.73
N CYS A 286 -14.49 -3.04 3.25
CA CYS A 286 -13.12 -3.52 3.43
C CYS A 286 -13.08 -4.81 4.27
N GLY A 287 -13.78 -4.82 5.41
CA GLY A 287 -13.90 -6.00 6.27
C GLY A 287 -14.54 -7.19 5.53
N ALA A 288 -15.57 -6.95 4.74
CA ALA A 288 -16.23 -7.97 3.94
C ALA A 288 -15.32 -8.54 2.85
N LEU A 289 -14.60 -7.70 2.12
CA LEU A 289 -13.62 -8.13 1.11
C LEU A 289 -12.50 -8.98 1.72
N LEU A 290 -11.97 -8.57 2.88
CA LEU A 290 -10.92 -9.31 3.57
C LEU A 290 -11.42 -10.66 4.10
N THR A 291 -12.56 -10.70 4.79
CA THR A 291 -13.02 -11.91 5.48
C THR A 291 -13.90 -12.82 4.62
N GLY A 292 -14.47 -12.31 3.54
CA GLY A 292 -15.46 -13.01 2.71
C GLY A 292 -16.79 -13.19 3.41
N ARG A 293 -17.17 -12.29 4.35
CA ARG A 293 -18.47 -12.28 5.06
C ARG A 293 -18.84 -10.87 5.51
N GLY A 294 -20.10 -10.66 5.84
CA GLY A 294 -20.57 -9.39 6.38
C GLY A 294 -19.85 -8.99 7.67
N VAL A 295 -19.51 -7.73 7.79
CA VAL A 295 -18.80 -7.14 8.94
C VAL A 295 -19.50 -5.84 9.31
N VAL A 296 -19.75 -5.63 10.60
CA VAL A 296 -20.34 -4.39 11.13
C VAL A 296 -19.23 -3.38 11.40
N ALA A 297 -19.41 -2.14 10.97
CA ALA A 297 -18.42 -1.08 11.21
C ALA A 297 -18.73 -0.30 12.49
N VAL A 298 -17.70 -0.09 13.30
CA VAL A 298 -17.69 0.85 14.43
C VAL A 298 -16.70 1.96 14.09
N SER A 299 -17.22 3.15 13.76
CA SER A 299 -16.42 4.27 13.23
C SER A 299 -16.50 5.53 14.11
N THR A 300 -17.43 5.58 15.08
CA THR A 300 -17.53 6.71 16.01
C THR A 300 -16.41 6.63 17.03
N ASP A 301 -15.42 7.51 16.94
CA ASP A 301 -14.28 7.51 17.85
C ASP A 301 -14.64 8.23 19.16
N GLY A 302 -14.70 7.51 20.28
CA GLY A 302 -14.95 8.04 21.62
C GLY A 302 -13.70 8.40 22.41
N ALA A 303 -12.48 8.26 21.86
CA ALA A 303 -11.26 8.60 22.60
C ALA A 303 -10.98 10.11 22.62
N PRO A 304 -10.30 10.65 23.66
CA PRO A 304 -9.86 12.02 23.69
C PRO A 304 -8.74 12.27 22.65
N HIS A 305 -8.72 13.48 22.13
CA HIS A 305 -7.62 13.96 21.28
C HIS A 305 -7.14 15.31 21.76
N ALA A 306 -5.83 15.49 21.81
CA ALA A 306 -5.24 16.80 22.06
C ALA A 306 -5.38 17.71 20.83
N GLN A 307 -5.21 19.01 21.02
CA GLN A 307 -5.14 19.96 19.93
C GLN A 307 -3.90 19.67 19.05
N LEU A 308 -4.08 19.70 17.73
CA LEU A 308 -3.01 19.46 16.77
C LEU A 308 -2.87 20.63 15.78
N THR A 309 -1.75 21.32 15.80
CA THR A 309 -1.38 22.28 14.76
C THR A 309 -0.76 21.52 13.58
N PHE A 310 -1.39 21.60 12.43
CA PHE A 310 -0.94 20.93 11.20
C PHE A 310 -0.46 21.97 10.19
N ALA A 311 0.79 21.81 9.71
CA ALA A 311 1.41 22.73 8.75
C ALA A 311 1.85 21.99 7.48
N LEU A 312 1.68 22.66 6.35
CA LEU A 312 2.20 22.24 5.04
C LEU A 312 3.41 23.11 4.72
N TRP A 313 4.53 22.44 4.40
CA TRP A 313 5.82 23.07 4.25
C TRP A 313 6.41 22.76 2.88
N GLU A 314 6.70 23.81 2.11
CA GLU A 314 7.38 23.71 0.82
C GLU A 314 8.84 24.13 0.95
N PRO A 315 9.81 23.24 0.66
CA PRO A 315 11.23 23.61 0.64
C PRO A 315 11.53 24.65 -0.44
N PRO A 316 12.48 25.57 -0.22
CA PRO A 316 12.83 26.61 -1.18
C PRO A 316 13.53 26.05 -2.40
N LEU A 317 13.44 26.76 -3.52
CA LEU A 317 14.29 26.51 -4.68
C LEU A 317 15.75 26.83 -4.35
N THR A 318 16.67 26.00 -4.83
CA THR A 318 18.11 26.25 -4.79
C THR A 318 18.55 27.01 -6.04
N GLY A 319 19.77 27.54 -6.05
CA GLY A 319 20.32 28.10 -7.28
C GLY A 319 20.78 27.06 -8.31
N ALA A 320 20.73 25.78 -7.96
CA ALA A 320 21.15 24.68 -8.83
C ALA A 320 20.15 24.41 -9.95
N ARG A 321 20.67 23.87 -11.06
CA ARG A 321 19.87 23.39 -12.19
C ARG A 321 20.01 21.88 -12.31
N GLY A 322 18.90 21.20 -12.46
CA GLY A 322 18.78 19.76 -12.68
C GLY A 322 18.75 19.39 -14.16
N GLU A 323 18.17 18.24 -14.44
CA GLU A 323 18.00 17.70 -15.79
C GLU A 323 17.21 18.67 -16.66
N ALA A 324 17.63 18.86 -17.93
CA ALA A 324 17.06 19.82 -18.86
C ALA A 324 16.96 21.26 -18.32
N GLY A 325 17.84 21.66 -17.38
CA GLY A 325 17.83 23.01 -16.81
C GLY A 325 16.71 23.26 -15.78
N ALA A 326 16.02 22.24 -15.35
CA ALA A 326 14.94 22.32 -14.38
C ALA A 326 15.40 22.96 -13.06
N PRO A 327 14.59 23.81 -12.42
CA PRO A 327 14.89 24.30 -11.08
C PRO A 327 14.92 23.12 -10.08
N VAL A 328 15.83 23.19 -9.12
CA VAL A 328 16.00 22.16 -8.07
C VAL A 328 15.53 22.71 -6.75
N ARG A 329 14.61 22.00 -6.09
CA ARG A 329 14.23 22.29 -4.71
C ARG A 329 15.20 21.68 -3.71
N ARG A 330 15.30 22.30 -2.56
CA ARG A 330 16.02 21.73 -1.42
C ARG A 330 15.32 20.44 -1.00
N ALA A 331 16.09 19.37 -0.77
CA ALA A 331 15.50 18.07 -0.43
C ALA A 331 14.70 18.13 0.87
N ALA A 332 13.54 17.50 0.91
CA ALA A 332 12.67 17.44 2.10
C ALA A 332 13.39 16.86 3.32
N THR A 333 14.32 15.91 3.12
CA THR A 333 15.15 15.35 4.19
C THR A 333 16.14 16.35 4.76
N THR A 334 16.65 17.28 3.95
CA THR A 334 17.55 18.37 4.39
C THR A 334 16.77 19.42 5.19
N GLU A 335 15.56 19.78 4.75
CA GLU A 335 14.66 20.66 5.51
C GLU A 335 14.27 20.02 6.84
N ALA A 336 13.87 18.73 6.81
CA ALA A 336 13.51 18.00 8.01
C ALA A 336 14.65 17.92 9.02
N ALA A 337 15.89 17.73 8.57
CA ALA A 337 17.06 17.74 9.46
C ALA A 337 17.29 19.10 10.12
N GLN A 338 17.08 20.19 9.36
CA GLN A 338 17.19 21.55 9.91
C GLN A 338 16.10 21.83 10.94
N LEU A 339 14.85 21.50 10.64
CA LEU A 339 13.73 21.67 11.56
C LEU A 339 13.91 20.81 12.81
N LEU A 340 14.41 19.58 12.67
CA LEU A 340 14.73 18.71 13.81
C LEU A 340 15.78 19.33 14.72
N ALA A 341 16.87 19.84 14.16
CA ALA A 341 17.90 20.51 14.94
C ALA A 341 17.35 21.74 15.70
N GLN A 342 16.51 22.54 15.04
CA GLN A 342 15.86 23.71 15.66
C GLN A 342 14.92 23.30 16.80
N LEU A 343 14.11 22.24 16.63
CA LEU A 343 13.21 21.70 17.65
C LEU A 343 14.01 21.16 18.85
N VAL A 344 15.12 20.45 18.60
CA VAL A 344 16.01 19.97 19.69
C VAL A 344 16.65 21.13 20.44
N CYS A 345 17.08 22.20 19.76
CA CYS A 345 17.54 23.43 20.43
C CYS A 345 16.45 24.11 21.29
N ALA A 346 15.20 23.99 20.88
CA ALA A 346 14.05 24.50 21.63
C ALA A 346 13.53 23.53 22.71
N ASP A 347 14.24 22.43 22.96
CA ASP A 347 13.87 21.32 23.87
C ASP A 347 12.47 20.74 23.60
N VAL A 348 12.08 20.67 22.31
CA VAL A 348 10.83 20.09 21.83
C VAL A 348 11.09 18.66 21.37
N PRO A 349 10.55 17.63 22.04
CA PRO A 349 10.66 16.24 21.61
C PRO A 349 10.03 16.04 20.24
N ALA A 350 10.84 15.65 19.25
CA ALA A 350 10.43 15.60 17.86
C ALA A 350 10.80 14.29 17.15
N LEU A 351 9.91 13.85 16.25
CA LEU A 351 10.09 12.69 15.39
C LEU A 351 10.02 13.09 13.93
N VAL A 352 11.01 12.67 13.13
CA VAL A 352 11.00 12.83 11.68
C VAL A 352 10.72 11.50 11.01
N PHE A 353 9.67 11.42 10.22
CA PHE A 353 9.41 10.29 9.34
C PHE A 353 10.06 10.47 7.97
N VAL A 354 10.74 9.42 7.49
CA VAL A 354 11.35 9.35 6.16
C VAL A 354 11.06 8.01 5.50
N ARG A 355 11.07 7.96 4.15
CA ARG A 355 10.70 6.74 3.40
C ARG A 355 11.79 5.66 3.36
N SER A 356 13.05 5.98 3.62
CA SER A 356 14.15 5.03 3.47
C SER A 356 15.03 4.93 4.72
N ARG A 357 15.59 3.73 4.94
CA ARG A 357 16.54 3.47 6.03
C ARG A 357 17.75 4.40 5.96
N ARG A 358 18.32 4.59 4.75
CA ARG A 358 19.42 5.50 4.49
C ARG A 358 19.02 6.96 4.78
N GLY A 359 17.78 7.32 4.46
CA GLY A 359 17.24 8.66 4.75
C GLY A 359 17.16 8.94 6.25
N ALA A 360 16.78 7.97 7.09
CA ALA A 360 16.74 8.15 8.54
C ALA A 360 18.13 8.43 9.13
N GLU A 361 19.13 7.66 8.71
CA GLU A 361 20.52 7.89 9.11
C GLU A 361 21.04 9.25 8.64
N ALA A 362 20.77 9.61 7.38
CA ALA A 362 21.20 10.86 6.79
C ALA A 362 20.58 12.08 7.49
N VAL A 363 19.28 12.02 7.84
CA VAL A 363 18.60 13.10 8.58
C VAL A 363 19.19 13.25 9.98
N ALA A 364 19.35 12.16 10.73
CA ALA A 364 19.94 12.21 12.05
C ALA A 364 21.38 12.77 12.02
N GLN A 365 22.21 12.28 11.11
CA GLN A 365 23.58 12.75 10.95
C GLN A 365 23.63 14.23 10.54
N SER A 366 22.76 14.67 9.63
CA SER A 366 22.69 16.06 9.19
C SER A 366 22.22 16.98 10.33
N ALA A 367 21.22 16.57 11.12
CA ALA A 367 20.77 17.33 12.27
C ALA A 367 21.87 17.47 13.34
N ARG A 368 22.58 16.39 13.65
CA ARG A 368 23.73 16.41 14.57
C ARG A 368 24.80 17.40 14.11
N ARG A 369 25.18 17.35 12.83
CA ARG A 369 26.15 18.27 12.26
C ARG A 369 25.69 19.73 12.38
N GLN A 370 24.44 20.05 12.08
CA GLN A 370 23.87 21.39 12.18
C GLN A 370 23.85 21.88 13.63
N LEU A 371 23.62 21.04 14.63
CA LEU A 371 23.68 21.36 16.04
C LEU A 371 25.13 21.75 16.44
N VAL A 372 26.14 21.00 15.98
CA VAL A 372 27.53 21.31 16.20
C VAL A 372 27.94 22.64 15.55
N GLU A 373 27.53 22.85 14.28
CA GLU A 373 27.78 24.09 13.54
C GLU A 373 27.11 25.32 14.19
N ALA A 374 25.95 25.11 14.87
CA ALA A 374 25.25 26.15 15.62
C ALA A 374 25.83 26.39 17.03
N GLY A 375 26.90 25.70 17.44
CA GLY A 375 27.49 25.83 18.77
C GLY A 375 26.74 25.07 19.87
N ALA A 376 25.77 24.19 19.52
CA ALA A 376 24.99 23.37 20.44
C ALA A 376 25.41 21.88 20.34
N GLY A 377 26.72 21.63 20.30
CA GLY A 377 27.28 20.29 20.07
C GLY A 377 26.90 19.25 21.16
N ASP A 378 26.68 19.68 22.39
CA ASP A 378 26.14 18.88 23.50
C ASP A 378 24.75 18.28 23.22
N LEU A 379 23.94 18.98 22.44
CA LEU A 379 22.62 18.50 22.03
C LEU A 379 22.67 17.49 20.86
N ALA A 380 23.81 17.37 20.18
CA ALA A 380 23.93 16.43 19.06
C ALA A 380 23.76 14.97 19.51
N GLU A 381 24.13 14.63 20.73
CA GLU A 381 23.95 13.28 21.30
C GLU A 381 22.48 12.96 21.59
N ARG A 382 21.62 13.98 21.71
CA ARG A 382 20.18 13.83 21.92
C ARG A 382 19.40 13.53 20.62
N VAL A 383 20.10 13.37 19.47
CA VAL A 383 19.49 13.02 18.18
C VAL A 383 19.94 11.62 17.77
N ALA A 384 18.97 10.78 17.37
CA ALA A 384 19.26 9.41 16.91
C ALA A 384 18.48 9.06 15.62
N ALA A 385 18.89 7.96 14.98
CA ALA A 385 18.09 7.30 13.94
C ALA A 385 17.42 6.05 14.49
N TYR A 386 16.22 5.70 13.94
CA TYR A 386 15.52 4.46 14.24
C TYR A 386 15.02 3.82 12.95
N ARG A 387 15.40 2.58 12.69
CA ARG A 387 14.99 1.87 11.47
C ARG A 387 14.90 0.36 11.65
N SER A 388 14.16 -0.29 10.77
CA SER A 388 14.20 -1.74 10.66
C SER A 388 15.62 -2.19 10.25
N GLY A 389 16.12 -3.23 10.89
CA GLY A 389 17.48 -3.75 10.67
C GLY A 389 18.45 -3.49 11.82
N TYR A 390 18.09 -2.66 12.80
CA TYR A 390 18.79 -2.62 14.08
C TYR A 390 18.48 -3.88 14.91
N LEU A 391 19.42 -4.27 15.76
CA LEU A 391 19.21 -5.38 16.69
C LEU A 391 18.03 -5.07 17.64
N PRO A 392 17.29 -6.08 18.10
CA PRO A 392 16.18 -5.86 19.03
C PRO A 392 16.57 -5.13 20.31
N GLU A 393 17.80 -5.36 20.80
CA GLU A 393 18.37 -4.70 21.97
C GLU A 393 18.58 -3.22 21.73
N GLU A 394 19.18 -2.86 20.58
CA GLU A 394 19.42 -1.47 20.16
C GLU A 394 18.12 -0.69 20.03
N ARG A 395 17.11 -1.31 19.42
CA ARG A 395 15.80 -0.67 19.28
C ARG A 395 15.15 -0.38 20.63
N ARG A 396 15.22 -1.36 21.57
CA ARG A 396 14.71 -1.19 22.95
C ARG A 396 15.44 -0.09 23.72
N ALA A 397 16.76 0.01 23.54
CA ALA A 397 17.55 1.07 24.15
C ALA A 397 17.16 2.45 23.62
N LEU A 398 16.95 2.59 22.30
CA LEU A 398 16.48 3.85 21.70
C LEU A 398 15.06 4.23 22.13
N GLU A 399 14.17 3.25 22.25
CA GLU A 399 12.79 3.44 22.74
C GLU A 399 12.79 3.92 24.19
N GLU A 400 13.65 3.34 25.01
CA GLU A 400 13.83 3.76 26.41
C GLU A 400 14.44 5.14 26.52
N ALA A 401 15.51 5.42 25.79
CA ALA A 401 16.18 6.73 25.77
C ALA A 401 15.21 7.85 25.32
N LEU A 402 14.32 7.56 24.36
CA LEU A 402 13.28 8.51 23.96
C LEU A 402 12.23 8.71 25.08
N ARG A 403 11.84 7.63 25.76
CA ARG A 403 10.86 7.68 26.86
C ARG A 403 11.40 8.42 28.08
N THR A 404 12.69 8.32 28.37
CA THR A 404 13.33 9.01 29.49
C THR A 404 13.70 10.46 29.17
N GLY A 405 13.60 10.89 27.89
CA GLY A 405 13.99 12.21 27.42
C GLY A 405 15.51 12.38 27.23
N GLU A 406 16.29 11.31 27.28
CA GLU A 406 17.70 11.28 26.93
C GLU A 406 17.92 11.60 25.45
N ILE A 407 17.01 11.07 24.58
CA ILE A 407 16.87 11.46 23.17
C ILE A 407 15.64 12.34 23.05
N THR A 408 15.77 13.49 22.39
CA THR A 408 14.69 14.43 22.07
C THR A 408 14.42 14.55 20.59
N GLY A 409 15.40 14.18 19.74
CA GLY A 409 15.28 14.20 18.28
C GLY A 409 15.44 12.80 17.70
N LEU A 410 14.43 12.29 16.97
CA LEU A 410 14.51 10.96 16.38
C LEU A 410 14.14 11.02 14.89
N ALA A 411 15.00 10.46 14.02
CA ALA A 411 14.69 10.26 12.61
C ALA A 411 14.35 8.79 12.35
N ALA A 412 13.15 8.50 11.84
CA ALA A 412 12.66 7.12 11.70
C ALA A 412 12.06 6.83 10.32
N THR A 413 12.05 5.55 9.97
CA THR A 413 11.22 5.03 8.87
C THR A 413 9.82 4.69 9.41
N THR A 414 8.95 4.17 8.53
CA THR A 414 7.64 3.61 8.90
C THR A 414 7.70 2.52 9.99
N ALA A 415 8.89 2.11 10.41
CA ALA A 415 9.09 1.18 11.53
C ALA A 415 8.52 1.70 12.87
N LEU A 416 8.43 3.04 13.05
CA LEU A 416 7.77 3.67 14.20
C LEU A 416 6.32 4.10 13.93
N GLU A 417 5.81 3.85 12.74
CA GLU A 417 4.41 4.11 12.39
C GLU A 417 3.46 3.12 13.07
N LEU A 418 3.88 1.85 13.18
CA LEU A 418 3.09 0.74 13.71
C LEU A 418 3.81 0.02 14.86
N GLY A 419 3.06 -0.32 15.92
CA GLY A 419 3.47 -1.29 16.93
C GLY A 419 4.50 -0.83 17.97
N VAL A 420 4.85 0.45 18.03
CA VAL A 420 5.72 0.98 19.08
C VAL A 420 4.98 2.08 19.84
N ASN A 421 4.90 1.91 21.15
CA ASN A 421 4.26 2.91 22.02
C ASN A 421 5.27 4.02 22.36
N VAL A 422 5.47 4.93 21.41
CA VAL A 422 6.24 6.15 21.64
C VAL A 422 5.30 7.21 22.21
N THR A 423 5.58 7.66 23.42
CA THR A 423 4.84 8.71 24.11
C THR A 423 5.75 9.92 24.37
N GLY A 424 5.17 11.09 24.57
CA GLY A 424 5.92 12.29 24.94
C GLY A 424 6.50 13.10 23.78
N LEU A 425 6.04 12.84 22.53
CA LEU A 425 6.41 13.67 21.39
C LEU A 425 5.48 14.87 21.28
N ASP A 426 6.06 16.06 21.10
CA ASP A 426 5.34 17.31 20.91
C ASP A 426 5.32 17.75 19.44
N ALA A 427 6.30 17.26 18.62
CA ALA A 427 6.35 17.54 17.19
C ALA A 427 6.61 16.30 16.33
N VAL A 428 5.95 16.25 15.16
CA VAL A 428 6.18 15.25 14.12
C VAL A 428 6.42 15.93 12.78
N LEU A 429 7.52 15.58 12.12
CA LEU A 429 7.88 16.05 10.79
C LEU A 429 7.77 14.88 9.81
N MET A 430 7.12 15.07 8.69
CA MET A 430 6.99 14.07 7.63
C MET A 430 7.75 14.54 6.39
N ALA A 431 8.88 13.92 6.08
CA ALA A 431 9.69 14.26 4.91
C ALA A 431 9.15 13.59 3.64
N GLY A 432 8.13 14.19 3.09
CA GLY A 432 7.33 13.74 1.95
C GLY A 432 6.05 13.03 2.34
N TRP A 433 5.14 12.93 1.36
CA TRP A 433 3.89 12.22 1.48
C TRP A 433 4.08 10.76 1.90
N PRO A 434 3.43 10.26 2.96
CA PRO A 434 3.67 8.90 3.47
C PRO A 434 2.99 7.79 2.65
N GLY A 435 2.31 8.12 1.58
CA GLY A 435 1.67 7.18 0.66
C GLY A 435 0.14 7.13 0.77
N THR A 436 -0.44 7.40 1.93
CA THR A 436 -1.90 7.50 2.13
C THR A 436 -2.24 8.52 3.18
N ARG A 437 -3.50 9.03 3.18
CA ARG A 437 -4.03 9.88 4.25
C ARG A 437 -4.08 9.13 5.57
N ALA A 438 -4.39 7.82 5.54
CA ALA A 438 -4.32 6.98 6.74
C ALA A 438 -2.93 7.01 7.38
N ALA A 439 -1.87 6.80 6.60
CA ALA A 439 -0.49 6.88 7.07
C ALA A 439 -0.11 8.29 7.54
N LEU A 440 -0.58 9.35 6.84
CA LEU A 440 -0.39 10.74 7.27
C LEU A 440 -0.92 10.95 8.69
N TRP A 441 -2.16 10.56 8.94
CA TRP A 441 -2.79 10.72 10.25
C TRP A 441 -2.20 9.78 11.31
N GLN A 442 -1.71 8.60 10.91
CA GLN A 442 -0.98 7.70 11.81
C GLN A 442 0.35 8.32 12.27
N GLN A 443 1.08 8.92 11.35
CA GLN A 443 2.34 9.60 11.66
C GLN A 443 2.09 10.87 12.46
N ALA A 444 1.17 11.73 12.05
CA ALA A 444 0.79 12.95 12.77
C ALA A 444 0.30 12.65 14.20
N GLY A 445 -0.50 11.59 14.39
CA GLY A 445 -1.02 11.14 15.69
C GLY A 445 0.03 10.51 16.60
N ARG A 446 1.31 10.49 16.22
CA ARG A 446 2.41 10.20 17.16
C ARG A 446 2.74 11.38 18.07
N ALA A 447 2.41 12.60 17.67
CA ALA A 447 2.49 13.78 18.52
C ALA A 447 1.21 13.95 19.37
N GLY A 448 1.31 14.63 20.50
CA GLY A 448 0.15 15.01 21.35
C GLY A 448 -0.44 13.89 22.18
N ARG A 449 0.25 12.78 22.36
CA ARG A 449 -0.17 11.75 23.31
C ARG A 449 -0.07 12.29 24.73
N ALA A 450 -1.01 11.90 25.59
CA ALA A 450 -1.16 12.39 26.96
C ALA A 450 -1.79 13.79 27.09
N GLY A 451 -2.57 14.25 26.11
CA GLY A 451 -3.37 15.47 26.23
C GLY A 451 -2.59 16.77 26.05
N ARG A 452 -1.34 16.72 25.56
CA ARG A 452 -0.53 17.90 25.26
C ARG A 452 -0.73 18.37 23.83
N ASP A 453 -0.79 19.68 23.62
CA ASP A 453 -0.83 20.28 22.29
C ASP A 453 0.36 19.86 21.46
N ALA A 454 0.12 19.59 20.18
CA ALA A 454 1.10 19.00 19.29
C ALA A 454 1.20 19.74 17.95
N VAL A 455 2.33 19.48 17.28
CA VAL A 455 2.62 20.01 15.94
C VAL A 455 2.91 18.86 14.99
N ALA A 456 2.30 18.88 13.81
CA ALA A 456 2.64 18.02 12.69
C ALA A 456 2.95 18.83 11.44
N VAL A 457 4.05 18.52 10.75
CA VAL A 457 4.49 19.25 9.54
C VAL A 457 4.70 18.25 8.41
N LEU A 458 3.98 18.44 7.30
CA LEU A 458 4.25 17.74 6.05
C LEU A 458 5.19 18.59 5.19
N ILE A 459 6.39 18.09 4.94
CA ILE A 459 7.43 18.74 4.15
C ILE A 459 7.42 18.14 2.75
N ALA A 460 7.05 18.92 1.73
CA ALA A 460 6.95 18.46 0.35
C ALA A 460 8.31 18.01 -0.20
N ARG A 461 8.30 16.89 -0.91
CA ARG A 461 9.40 16.49 -1.80
C ARG A 461 9.25 17.21 -3.14
N ASP A 462 10.30 17.20 -3.92
CA ASP A 462 10.27 17.60 -5.33
C ASP A 462 9.60 16.47 -6.16
N ASP A 463 8.27 16.44 -6.10
CA ASP A 463 7.40 15.37 -6.61
C ASP A 463 6.02 15.95 -6.92
N PRO A 464 5.33 15.57 -8.03
CA PRO A 464 4.06 16.17 -8.42
C PRO A 464 2.98 16.09 -7.34
N LEU A 465 2.85 14.94 -6.66
CA LEU A 465 1.83 14.77 -5.62
C LEU A 465 2.12 15.63 -4.39
N ASP A 466 3.34 15.59 -3.89
CA ASP A 466 3.73 16.35 -2.69
C ASP A 466 3.52 17.85 -2.93
N THR A 467 3.95 18.36 -4.10
CA THR A 467 3.76 19.75 -4.49
C THR A 467 2.28 20.11 -4.62
N TYR A 468 1.48 19.25 -5.27
CA TYR A 468 0.03 19.45 -5.35
C TYR A 468 -0.60 19.55 -3.96
N LEU A 469 -0.28 18.62 -3.06
CA LEU A 469 -0.89 18.54 -1.73
C LEU A 469 -0.59 19.75 -0.84
N VAL A 470 0.61 20.34 -0.93
CA VAL A 470 0.93 21.52 -0.11
C VAL A 470 0.29 22.81 -0.61
N HIS A 471 -0.21 22.81 -1.86
CA HIS A 471 -0.98 23.93 -2.43
C HIS A 471 -2.50 23.69 -2.42
N HIS A 472 -2.93 22.44 -2.18
CA HIS A 472 -4.34 22.00 -2.11
C HIS A 472 -4.66 21.35 -0.76
N PRO A 473 -4.70 22.14 0.33
CA PRO A 473 -4.93 21.60 1.68
C PRO A 473 -6.27 20.88 1.84
N GLU A 474 -7.28 21.22 1.04
CA GLU A 474 -8.57 20.55 0.98
C GLU A 474 -8.47 19.08 0.55
N ALA A 475 -7.48 18.75 -0.27
CA ALA A 475 -7.22 17.38 -0.68
C ALA A 475 -6.71 16.51 0.48
N LEU A 476 -6.21 17.12 1.56
CA LEU A 476 -5.75 16.42 2.77
C LEU A 476 -6.75 16.48 3.90
N LEU A 477 -7.23 17.70 4.22
CA LEU A 477 -7.95 18.00 5.46
C LEU A 477 -9.47 17.83 5.35
N GLY A 478 -10.02 18.00 4.14
CA GLY A 478 -11.46 17.88 3.87
C GLY A 478 -11.86 16.61 3.14
N ALA A 479 -10.90 15.87 2.61
CA ALA A 479 -11.17 14.66 1.85
C ALA A 479 -11.25 13.42 2.76
N PRO A 480 -12.16 12.47 2.49
CA PRO A 480 -12.18 11.19 3.19
C PRO A 480 -10.86 10.44 2.95
N VAL A 481 -10.50 9.58 3.88
CA VAL A 481 -9.37 8.66 3.69
C VAL A 481 -9.66 7.75 2.49
N GLU A 482 -8.61 7.36 1.77
CA GLU A 482 -8.74 6.53 0.58
C GLU A 482 -9.42 5.19 0.89
N ALA A 483 -10.24 4.69 -0.05
CA ALA A 483 -10.75 3.33 0.02
C ALA A 483 -9.60 2.33 -0.07
N THR A 484 -9.67 1.30 0.75
CA THR A 484 -8.73 0.18 0.66
C THR A 484 -9.02 -0.60 -0.62
N VAL A 485 -8.09 -0.57 -1.58
CA VAL A 485 -8.20 -1.29 -2.84
C VAL A 485 -7.59 -2.67 -2.69
N LEU A 486 -8.38 -3.72 -2.96
CA LEU A 486 -7.92 -5.10 -3.11
C LEU A 486 -8.86 -5.85 -4.05
N ASP A 487 -8.33 -6.79 -4.82
CA ASP A 487 -9.09 -7.60 -5.77
C ASP A 487 -8.92 -9.10 -5.47
N PRO A 488 -9.80 -9.70 -4.64
CA PRO A 488 -9.77 -11.15 -4.38
C PRO A 488 -10.14 -11.98 -5.62
N ASP A 489 -10.76 -11.39 -6.64
CA ASP A 489 -11.16 -12.10 -7.85
C ASP A 489 -10.03 -12.20 -8.89
N ASN A 490 -8.89 -11.52 -8.64
CA ASN A 490 -7.71 -11.64 -9.49
C ASN A 490 -7.26 -13.10 -9.61
N ALA A 491 -7.38 -13.68 -10.81
CA ALA A 491 -7.09 -15.08 -11.08
C ALA A 491 -5.63 -15.48 -10.73
N TYR A 492 -4.67 -14.56 -10.87
CA TYR A 492 -3.26 -14.77 -10.54
C TYR A 492 -3.03 -14.91 -9.03
N VAL A 493 -3.87 -14.26 -8.23
CA VAL A 493 -3.89 -14.39 -6.78
C VAL A 493 -4.72 -15.60 -6.34
N LEU A 494 -5.91 -15.78 -6.92
CA LEU A 494 -6.88 -16.81 -6.54
C LEU A 494 -6.38 -18.24 -6.81
N ALA A 495 -5.80 -18.50 -8.01
CA ALA A 495 -5.41 -19.85 -8.41
C ALA A 495 -4.40 -20.53 -7.45
N PRO A 496 -3.30 -19.89 -7.02
CA PRO A 496 -2.41 -20.46 -6.00
C PRO A 496 -3.12 -20.78 -4.68
N HIS A 497 -4.06 -19.92 -4.26
CA HIS A 497 -4.82 -20.16 -3.03
C HIS A 497 -5.85 -21.28 -3.15
N LEU A 498 -6.44 -21.51 -4.33
CA LEU A 498 -7.28 -22.70 -4.58
C LEU A 498 -6.45 -23.99 -4.50
N CYS A 499 -5.24 -24.00 -5.07
CA CYS A 499 -4.30 -25.12 -4.92
C CYS A 499 -3.94 -25.37 -3.45
N ALA A 500 -3.63 -24.30 -2.70
CA ALA A 500 -3.30 -24.38 -1.28
C ALA A 500 -4.48 -24.90 -0.45
N ALA A 501 -5.67 -24.38 -0.70
CA ALA A 501 -6.90 -24.81 -0.03
C ALA A 501 -7.24 -26.27 -0.33
N ALA A 502 -7.05 -26.71 -1.58
CA ALA A 502 -7.27 -28.11 -1.99
C ALA A 502 -6.23 -29.07 -1.40
N ALA A 503 -5.02 -28.59 -1.09
CA ALA A 503 -3.98 -29.34 -0.40
C ALA A 503 -4.24 -29.48 1.11
N GLU A 504 -4.87 -28.47 1.73
CA GLU A 504 -5.28 -28.50 3.14
C GLU A 504 -6.46 -29.42 3.37
N LEU A 505 -7.51 -29.26 2.59
CA LEU A 505 -8.73 -30.01 2.61
C LEU A 505 -9.32 -30.09 1.19
N PRO A 506 -9.95 -31.19 0.75
CA PRO A 506 -10.59 -31.24 -0.57
C PRO A 506 -11.62 -30.12 -0.73
N LEU A 507 -11.56 -29.33 -1.81
CA LEU A 507 -12.50 -28.25 -2.08
C LEU A 507 -13.87 -28.81 -2.50
N THR A 508 -14.93 -28.17 -2.07
CA THR A 508 -16.31 -28.42 -2.48
C THR A 508 -16.84 -27.25 -3.33
N ALA A 509 -17.97 -27.42 -3.98
CA ALA A 509 -18.62 -26.33 -4.72
C ALA A 509 -18.97 -25.14 -3.78
N HIS A 510 -19.39 -25.43 -2.55
CA HIS A 510 -19.66 -24.41 -1.54
C HIS A 510 -18.38 -23.63 -1.16
N ASP A 511 -17.24 -24.33 -1.00
CA ASP A 511 -15.97 -23.67 -0.74
C ASP A 511 -15.61 -22.70 -1.87
N LEU A 512 -15.73 -23.14 -3.14
CA LEU A 512 -15.37 -22.30 -4.29
C LEU A 512 -16.18 -21.00 -4.31
N THR A 513 -17.49 -21.08 -4.06
CA THR A 513 -18.35 -19.88 -3.98
C THR A 513 -17.91 -18.93 -2.86
N ALA A 514 -17.42 -19.47 -1.73
CA ALA A 514 -16.92 -18.67 -0.61
C ALA A 514 -15.56 -17.99 -0.91
N PHE A 515 -14.79 -18.49 -1.87
CA PHE A 515 -13.54 -17.86 -2.31
C PHE A 515 -13.79 -16.68 -3.26
N SER A 516 -14.58 -16.91 -4.31
CA SER A 516 -14.87 -15.94 -5.36
C SER A 516 -15.96 -16.46 -6.28
N PRO A 517 -16.79 -15.60 -6.87
CA PRO A 517 -17.72 -16.00 -7.95
C PRO A 517 -16.99 -16.69 -9.13
N ALA A 518 -15.77 -16.26 -9.44
CA ALA A 518 -14.96 -16.83 -10.53
C ALA A 518 -14.28 -18.16 -10.18
N ALA A 519 -14.26 -18.56 -8.89
CA ALA A 519 -13.48 -19.72 -8.44
C ALA A 519 -13.93 -21.05 -9.05
N SER A 520 -15.24 -21.21 -9.33
CA SER A 520 -15.76 -22.45 -9.94
C SER A 520 -15.25 -22.64 -11.38
N THR A 521 -15.31 -21.59 -12.19
CA THR A 521 -14.79 -21.59 -13.56
C THR A 521 -13.28 -21.82 -13.56
N LEU A 522 -12.55 -21.09 -12.71
CA LEU A 522 -11.10 -21.20 -12.57
C LEU A 522 -10.68 -22.61 -12.12
N ALA A 523 -11.38 -23.21 -11.13
CA ALA A 523 -11.10 -24.57 -10.68
C ALA A 523 -11.36 -25.63 -11.77
N GLY A 524 -12.34 -25.41 -12.63
CA GLY A 524 -12.61 -26.23 -13.81
C GLY A 524 -11.47 -26.20 -14.80
N THR A 525 -10.97 -25.01 -15.15
CA THR A 525 -9.83 -24.83 -16.05
C THR A 525 -8.55 -25.40 -15.43
N MET A 526 -8.28 -25.14 -14.14
CA MET A 526 -7.16 -25.73 -13.41
C MET A 526 -7.20 -27.27 -13.37
N ALA A 527 -8.38 -27.86 -13.37
CA ALA A 527 -8.54 -29.31 -13.45
C ALA A 527 -8.19 -29.85 -14.86
N GLY A 528 -8.59 -29.10 -15.90
CA GLY A 528 -8.19 -29.42 -17.29
C GLY A 528 -6.66 -29.41 -17.49
N ASP A 529 -5.98 -28.46 -16.87
CA ASP A 529 -4.51 -28.33 -16.94
C ASP A 529 -3.75 -29.23 -15.94
N GLY A 530 -4.47 -30.05 -15.19
CA GLY A 530 -3.87 -30.99 -14.25
C GLY A 530 -3.28 -30.38 -12.98
N LEU A 531 -3.61 -29.13 -12.65
CA LEU A 531 -3.24 -28.47 -11.39
C LEU A 531 -4.13 -28.94 -10.23
N LEU A 532 -5.40 -29.16 -10.52
CA LEU A 532 -6.36 -29.80 -9.64
C LEU A 532 -6.86 -31.11 -10.27
N ARG A 533 -7.42 -31.97 -9.47
CA ARG A 533 -8.12 -33.17 -9.92
C ARG A 533 -9.53 -33.18 -9.34
N SER A 534 -10.52 -33.17 -10.21
CA SER A 534 -11.92 -33.31 -9.81
C SER A 534 -12.28 -34.78 -9.63
N ARG A 535 -12.91 -35.14 -8.49
CA ARG A 535 -13.46 -36.47 -8.21
C ARG A 535 -14.66 -36.35 -7.28
N ALA A 536 -15.79 -36.93 -7.66
CA ALA A 536 -17.02 -36.96 -6.87
C ALA A 536 -17.47 -35.58 -6.37
N GLY A 537 -17.42 -34.53 -7.23
CA GLY A 537 -17.81 -33.17 -6.90
C GLY A 537 -16.87 -32.45 -5.95
N ARG A 538 -15.65 -32.95 -5.78
CA ARG A 538 -14.59 -32.33 -4.98
C ARG A 538 -13.31 -32.15 -5.82
N TRP A 539 -12.53 -31.13 -5.49
CA TRP A 539 -11.24 -30.86 -6.13
C TRP A 539 -10.11 -31.12 -5.15
N PHE A 540 -9.11 -31.83 -5.63
CA PHE A 540 -7.90 -32.25 -4.91
C PHE A 540 -6.68 -31.63 -5.55
N CYS A 541 -5.72 -31.17 -4.76
CA CYS A 541 -4.44 -30.72 -5.27
C CYS A 541 -3.65 -31.91 -5.81
N THR A 542 -3.08 -31.77 -7.03
CA THR A 542 -2.32 -32.84 -7.68
C THR A 542 -0.85 -32.91 -7.23
N ARG A 543 -0.36 -31.84 -6.58
CA ARG A 543 1.05 -31.70 -6.19
C ARG A 543 1.17 -31.28 -4.73
N GLN A 544 2.09 -31.91 -4.01
CA GLN A 544 2.44 -31.51 -2.64
C GLN A 544 3.44 -30.34 -2.63
N GLY A 545 3.41 -29.50 -1.57
CA GLY A 545 4.39 -28.45 -1.33
C GLY A 545 4.17 -27.15 -2.13
N LEU A 546 3.01 -26.92 -2.69
CA LEU A 546 2.69 -25.68 -3.43
C LEU A 546 2.52 -24.45 -2.51
N THR A 547 2.02 -24.64 -1.31
CA THR A 547 1.75 -23.57 -0.33
C THR A 547 3.02 -22.82 0.10
N THR A 548 4.16 -23.51 0.16
CA THR A 548 5.43 -22.90 0.57
C THR A 548 6.10 -22.06 -0.52
N ARG A 549 5.52 -22.01 -1.69
CA ARG A 549 6.12 -21.41 -2.90
C ARG A 549 5.46 -20.11 -3.34
N THR A 550 4.30 -19.79 -2.80
CA THR A 550 3.60 -18.53 -3.12
C THR A 550 3.94 -17.52 -2.05
N GLY A 551 4.76 -16.53 -2.36
CA GLY A 551 4.98 -15.37 -1.50
C GLY A 551 3.72 -14.48 -1.51
N LEU A 552 3.35 -13.94 -0.35
CA LEU A 552 2.19 -13.03 -0.28
C LEU A 552 2.53 -11.61 -0.72
N ARG A 553 3.82 -11.28 -0.78
CA ARG A 553 4.34 -9.93 -1.06
C ARG A 553 5.15 -9.85 -2.36
N ASP A 554 5.34 -10.98 -3.03
CA ASP A 554 6.15 -11.06 -4.23
C ASP A 554 5.32 -10.67 -5.45
N SER A 555 5.94 -9.98 -6.39
CA SER A 555 5.35 -9.62 -7.68
C SER A 555 5.26 -10.81 -8.67
N GLY A 556 5.48 -12.03 -8.17
CA GLY A 556 5.56 -13.26 -8.94
C GLY A 556 7.00 -13.61 -9.36
N GLY A 557 7.22 -14.87 -9.74
CA GLY A 557 8.54 -15.40 -10.09
C GLY A 557 9.34 -15.90 -8.89
N TRP A 558 10.56 -16.37 -9.17
CA TRP A 558 11.47 -16.83 -8.13
C TRP A 558 12.55 -15.77 -7.86
N PRO A 559 12.93 -15.52 -6.60
CA PRO A 559 13.98 -14.57 -6.32
C PRO A 559 15.31 -14.98 -6.95
N VAL A 560 16.00 -14.01 -7.52
CA VAL A 560 17.37 -14.12 -8.01
C VAL A 560 18.32 -13.89 -6.85
N ARG A 561 19.24 -14.83 -6.64
CA ARG A 561 20.25 -14.76 -5.59
C ARG A 561 21.42 -13.92 -6.04
N ILE A 562 21.81 -12.95 -5.25
CA ILE A 562 23.02 -12.15 -5.46
C ILE A 562 24.17 -12.86 -4.74
N VAL A 563 25.13 -13.38 -5.47
CA VAL A 563 26.21 -14.22 -4.93
C VAL A 563 27.57 -13.59 -5.26
N GLU A 564 28.38 -13.40 -4.24
CA GLU A 564 29.74 -12.86 -4.39
C GLU A 564 30.63 -13.91 -5.06
N LEU A 565 31.25 -13.53 -6.19
CA LEU A 565 32.02 -14.41 -7.04
C LEU A 565 33.25 -15.02 -6.32
N ALA A 566 33.93 -14.22 -5.50
CA ALA A 566 35.17 -14.63 -4.83
C ALA A 566 34.94 -15.64 -3.70
N THR A 567 33.85 -15.53 -2.95
CA THR A 567 33.60 -16.29 -1.73
C THR A 567 32.45 -17.29 -1.84
N GLY A 568 31.59 -17.15 -2.85
CA GLY A 568 30.33 -17.89 -2.94
C GLY A 568 29.28 -17.45 -1.90
N ARG A 569 29.53 -16.36 -1.15
CA ARG A 569 28.64 -15.82 -0.13
C ARG A 569 27.37 -15.28 -0.76
N LEU A 570 26.23 -15.63 -0.19
CA LEU A 570 24.96 -15.00 -0.53
C LEU A 570 24.93 -13.59 0.05
N VAL A 571 24.96 -12.58 -0.81
CA VAL A 571 24.87 -11.16 -0.44
C VAL A 571 23.42 -10.76 -0.17
N GLY A 572 22.50 -11.21 -1.02
CA GLY A 572 21.09 -10.88 -0.91
C GLY A 572 20.23 -11.57 -1.96
N THR A 573 18.98 -11.17 -2.04
CA THR A 573 18.06 -11.64 -3.09
C THR A 573 17.28 -10.46 -3.66
N VAL A 574 16.93 -10.53 -4.95
CA VAL A 574 16.02 -9.60 -5.62
C VAL A 574 14.95 -10.41 -6.35
N ASP A 575 13.75 -9.86 -6.49
CA ASP A 575 12.71 -10.48 -7.31
C ASP A 575 13.12 -10.52 -8.79
N GLU A 576 12.66 -11.52 -9.51
CA GLU A 576 13.05 -11.72 -10.90
C GLU A 576 12.79 -10.52 -11.81
N PRO A 577 11.64 -9.82 -11.73
CA PRO A 577 11.41 -8.58 -12.49
C PRO A 577 12.43 -7.48 -12.18
N SER A 578 12.78 -7.28 -10.92
CA SER A 578 13.75 -6.26 -10.51
C SER A 578 15.19 -6.64 -10.86
N ALA A 579 15.51 -7.93 -11.01
CA ALA A 579 16.84 -8.37 -11.37
C ALA A 579 17.29 -7.85 -12.73
N HIS A 580 16.37 -7.69 -13.69
CA HIS A 580 16.66 -7.10 -15.00
C HIS A 580 17.13 -5.65 -14.93
N PHE A 581 16.71 -4.90 -13.90
CA PHE A 581 17.08 -3.49 -13.67
C PHE A 581 18.28 -3.33 -12.75
N LEU A 582 18.29 -4.10 -11.65
CA LEU A 582 19.22 -3.87 -10.54
C LEU A 582 20.44 -4.78 -10.58
N ALA A 583 20.34 -5.93 -11.28
CA ALA A 583 21.33 -6.98 -11.25
C ALA A 583 21.68 -7.51 -12.65
N HIS A 584 21.45 -6.72 -13.73
CA HIS A 584 21.92 -7.06 -15.08
C HIS A 584 23.45 -7.09 -15.13
N THR A 585 24.03 -7.78 -16.08
CA THR A 585 25.47 -7.76 -16.30
C THR A 585 25.97 -6.34 -16.49
N GLY A 586 27.00 -5.93 -15.76
CA GLY A 586 27.54 -4.56 -15.75
C GLY A 586 26.84 -3.61 -14.77
N ALA A 587 25.76 -4.01 -14.09
CA ALA A 587 25.08 -3.16 -13.10
C ALA A 587 25.96 -2.92 -11.86
N VAL A 588 25.84 -1.73 -11.31
CA VAL A 588 26.39 -1.37 -9.99
C VAL A 588 25.30 -1.64 -8.94
N TYR A 589 25.54 -2.63 -8.09
CA TYR A 589 24.63 -3.07 -7.05
C TYR A 589 25.12 -2.65 -5.66
N SER A 590 24.31 -1.95 -4.89
CA SER A 590 24.68 -1.52 -3.54
C SER A 590 23.96 -2.35 -2.48
N HIS A 591 24.70 -2.89 -1.51
CA HIS A 591 24.15 -3.66 -0.40
C HIS A 591 24.87 -3.36 0.92
N GLN A 592 24.12 -2.94 1.93
CA GLN A 592 24.63 -2.62 3.29
C GLN A 592 25.82 -1.65 3.30
N GLY A 593 25.81 -0.66 2.40
CA GLY A 593 26.87 0.35 2.30
C GLY A 593 28.05 -0.07 1.42
N GLU A 594 28.11 -1.33 1.01
CA GLU A 594 29.12 -1.82 0.06
C GLU A 594 28.60 -1.76 -1.38
N THR A 595 29.52 -1.55 -2.31
CA THR A 595 29.23 -1.47 -3.74
C THR A 595 29.79 -2.68 -4.46
N TYR A 596 29.00 -3.26 -5.31
CA TYR A 596 29.34 -4.44 -6.10
C TYR A 596 29.13 -4.16 -7.59
N LEU A 597 29.98 -4.73 -8.45
CA LEU A 597 29.76 -4.78 -9.88
C LEU A 597 29.22 -6.17 -10.24
N VAL A 598 28.08 -6.22 -10.96
CA VAL A 598 27.49 -7.47 -11.44
C VAL A 598 28.29 -7.98 -12.63
N SER A 599 28.96 -9.11 -12.46
CA SER A 599 29.77 -9.75 -13.52
C SER A 599 28.88 -10.54 -14.50
N LYS A 600 27.82 -11.19 -14.00
CA LYS A 600 26.91 -11.99 -14.81
C LYS A 600 25.54 -12.11 -14.13
N LEU A 601 24.47 -11.93 -14.90
CA LEU A 601 23.12 -12.35 -14.53
C LEU A 601 22.77 -13.63 -15.27
N ASP A 602 22.54 -14.73 -14.53
CA ASP A 602 22.07 -16.02 -15.05
C ASP A 602 20.62 -16.24 -14.63
N LEU A 603 19.69 -15.89 -15.53
CA LEU A 603 18.25 -16.02 -15.27
C LEU A 603 17.81 -17.48 -15.19
N ALA A 604 18.52 -18.41 -15.86
CA ALA A 604 18.20 -19.83 -15.84
C ALA A 604 18.50 -20.44 -14.46
N GLU A 605 19.64 -20.11 -13.88
CA GLU A 605 20.04 -20.56 -12.54
C GLU A 605 19.57 -19.60 -11.44
N ARG A 606 19.02 -18.45 -11.81
CA ARG A 606 18.55 -17.37 -10.90
C ARG A 606 19.64 -16.91 -9.94
N ILE A 607 20.79 -16.62 -10.54
CA ILE A 607 21.96 -16.13 -9.82
C ILE A 607 22.49 -14.90 -10.54
N ALA A 608 22.74 -13.84 -9.79
CA ALA A 608 23.60 -12.74 -10.23
C ALA A 608 24.93 -12.84 -9.48
N LEU A 609 26.00 -12.99 -10.24
CA LEU A 609 27.35 -13.04 -9.71
C LEU A 609 27.89 -11.62 -9.58
N VAL A 610 28.36 -11.26 -8.38
CA VAL A 610 28.85 -9.93 -8.09
C VAL A 610 30.27 -9.95 -7.54
N ALA A 611 31.02 -8.89 -7.83
CA ALA A 611 32.34 -8.65 -7.25
C ALA A 611 32.33 -7.32 -6.48
N LEU A 612 32.97 -7.27 -5.31
CA LEU A 612 33.17 -6.04 -4.56
C LEU A 612 33.99 -5.08 -5.43
N ALA A 613 33.47 -3.89 -5.69
CA ALA A 613 34.13 -2.87 -6.51
C ALA A 613 33.52 -1.50 -6.23
N ASP A 614 34.35 -0.47 -6.32
CA ASP A 614 33.90 0.93 -6.39
C ASP A 614 34.34 1.55 -7.72
N PRO A 615 33.48 1.45 -8.75
CA PRO A 615 33.84 1.90 -10.09
C PRO A 615 33.78 3.44 -10.25
N GLY A 616 33.37 4.21 -9.21
CA GLY A 616 33.19 5.66 -9.26
C GLY A 616 32.01 6.13 -10.14
N TYR A 617 31.17 5.20 -10.57
CA TYR A 617 29.95 5.50 -11.34
C TYR A 617 28.77 4.66 -10.85
N GLY A 618 27.57 5.17 -11.09
CA GLY A 618 26.33 4.43 -10.97
C GLY A 618 25.78 3.99 -12.32
N THR A 619 24.91 2.99 -12.33
CA THR A 619 24.24 2.49 -13.53
C THR A 619 22.75 2.67 -13.46
N THR A 620 22.11 2.96 -14.62
CA THR A 620 20.66 3.06 -14.76
C THR A 620 20.25 2.31 -16.01
N ALA A 621 19.42 1.28 -15.83
CA ALA A 621 18.90 0.48 -16.94
C ALA A 621 17.86 1.28 -17.75
N ARG A 622 17.85 1.06 -19.08
CA ARG A 622 16.86 1.61 -20.01
C ARG A 622 15.96 0.48 -20.53
N GLU A 623 14.67 0.71 -20.43
CA GLU A 623 13.63 -0.24 -20.81
C GLU A 623 12.78 0.29 -21.95
N ILE A 624 12.43 -0.57 -22.88
CA ILE A 624 11.38 -0.33 -23.88
C ILE A 624 10.12 -1.04 -23.39
N THR A 625 9.02 -0.30 -23.36
CA THR A 625 7.72 -0.82 -22.95
C THR A 625 6.71 -0.64 -24.10
N SER A 626 5.93 -1.68 -24.37
CA SER A 626 4.78 -1.61 -25.27
C SER A 626 3.54 -2.18 -24.61
N VAL A 627 2.37 -1.70 -25.02
CA VAL A 627 1.07 -2.13 -24.50
C VAL A 627 0.25 -2.67 -25.67
N GLU A 628 -0.33 -3.83 -25.51
CA GLU A 628 -1.30 -4.43 -26.41
C GLU A 628 -2.65 -4.50 -25.71
N LEU A 629 -3.71 -4.04 -26.40
CA LEU A 629 -5.08 -4.12 -25.90
C LEU A 629 -5.59 -5.55 -26.06
N VAL A 630 -6.04 -6.16 -24.96
CA VAL A 630 -6.64 -7.49 -24.95
C VAL A 630 -8.16 -7.39 -24.94
N THR A 631 -8.72 -6.65 -23.98
CA THR A 631 -10.17 -6.50 -23.83
C THR A 631 -10.51 -5.14 -23.25
N GLU A 632 -11.44 -4.40 -23.89
CA GLU A 632 -12.07 -3.22 -23.30
C GLU A 632 -13.23 -3.71 -22.41
N LEU A 633 -13.17 -3.47 -21.11
CA LEU A 633 -14.18 -3.87 -20.12
C LEU A 633 -15.21 -2.77 -19.92
N GLU A 634 -14.74 -1.54 -19.73
CA GLU A 634 -15.58 -0.38 -19.47
C GLU A 634 -15.13 0.81 -20.31
N ARG A 635 -16.12 1.68 -20.64
CA ARG A 635 -15.89 2.87 -21.43
C ARG A 635 -16.75 4.03 -20.96
N SER A 636 -16.17 5.23 -20.97
CA SER A 636 -16.84 6.50 -20.74
C SER A 636 -16.52 7.45 -21.89
N ASP A 637 -17.51 7.91 -22.63
CA ASP A 637 -17.34 8.89 -23.69
C ASP A 637 -17.36 10.31 -23.08
N TRP A 638 -16.33 11.10 -23.37
CA TRP A 638 -16.14 12.46 -22.88
C TRP A 638 -16.18 13.44 -24.09
N GLY A 639 -17.39 13.74 -24.53
CA GLY A 639 -17.58 14.44 -25.80
C GLY A 639 -17.04 13.63 -26.97
N SER A 640 -16.00 14.14 -27.64
CA SER A 640 -15.31 13.44 -28.75
C SER A 640 -14.10 12.63 -28.26
N ALA A 641 -13.68 12.78 -26.98
CA ALA A 641 -12.65 11.99 -26.35
C ALA A 641 -13.24 10.75 -25.66
N ARG A 642 -12.38 9.86 -25.19
CA ARG A 642 -12.77 8.60 -24.53
C ARG A 642 -11.86 8.25 -23.39
N ILE A 643 -12.43 7.75 -22.30
CA ILE A 643 -11.70 7.05 -21.23
C ILE A 643 -12.20 5.62 -21.20
N CYS A 644 -11.28 4.67 -21.15
CA CYS A 644 -11.56 3.24 -21.15
C CYS A 644 -10.81 2.55 -20.00
N PHE A 645 -11.33 1.40 -19.61
CA PHE A 645 -10.71 0.49 -18.65
C PHE A 645 -10.77 -0.93 -19.20
N GLY A 646 -9.71 -1.74 -18.99
CA GLY A 646 -9.72 -3.12 -19.46
C GLY A 646 -8.41 -3.86 -19.28
N ASP A 647 -8.37 -5.06 -19.89
CA ASP A 647 -7.21 -5.94 -19.85
C ASP A 647 -6.21 -5.57 -20.96
N VAL A 648 -4.95 -5.53 -20.59
CA VAL A 648 -3.83 -5.23 -21.49
C VAL A 648 -2.69 -6.23 -21.28
N LEU A 649 -1.88 -6.40 -22.32
CA LEU A 649 -0.60 -7.11 -22.24
C LEU A 649 0.52 -6.07 -22.34
N VAL A 650 1.27 -5.89 -21.26
CA VAL A 650 2.44 -5.03 -21.24
C VAL A 650 3.68 -5.86 -21.50
N THR A 651 4.44 -5.53 -22.54
CA THR A 651 5.71 -6.17 -22.86
C THR A 651 6.84 -5.19 -22.55
N ARG A 652 7.82 -5.63 -21.76
CA ARG A 652 8.96 -4.85 -21.32
C ARG A 652 10.26 -5.55 -21.66
N ARG A 653 11.27 -4.81 -22.12
CA ARG A 653 12.62 -5.31 -22.37
C ARG A 653 13.65 -4.27 -21.97
N VAL A 654 14.58 -4.65 -21.11
CA VAL A 654 15.77 -3.83 -20.80
C VAL A 654 16.75 -4.00 -21.95
N VAL A 655 17.05 -2.92 -22.64
CA VAL A 655 17.83 -2.93 -23.90
C VAL A 655 19.22 -2.34 -23.75
N SER A 656 19.43 -1.51 -22.73
CA SER A 656 20.73 -0.88 -22.47
C SER A 656 20.80 -0.38 -21.02
N TYR A 657 21.98 0.08 -20.61
CA TYR A 657 22.12 0.85 -19.39
C TYR A 657 23.10 2.00 -19.58
N THR A 658 22.87 3.09 -18.88
CA THR A 658 23.76 4.25 -18.83
C THR A 658 24.66 4.19 -17.61
N ARG A 659 25.89 4.68 -17.76
CA ARG A 659 26.85 4.88 -16.67
C ARG A 659 27.01 6.37 -16.40
N ARG A 660 26.83 6.79 -15.14
CA ARG A 660 27.01 8.20 -14.72
C ARG A 660 27.97 8.29 -13.55
N ARG A 661 28.86 9.24 -13.57
CA ARG A 661 29.77 9.50 -12.45
C ARG A 661 29.00 9.82 -11.18
N THR A 662 29.45 9.25 -10.06
CA THR A 662 28.76 9.44 -8.75
C THR A 662 28.99 10.85 -8.18
N ASP A 663 30.10 11.51 -8.49
CA ASP A 663 30.48 12.83 -8.03
C ASP A 663 29.82 13.98 -8.80
N THR A 664 29.75 13.87 -10.14
CA THR A 664 29.29 14.94 -11.02
C THR A 664 27.96 14.64 -11.73
N GLY A 665 27.49 13.39 -11.70
CA GLY A 665 26.32 12.95 -12.48
C GLY A 665 26.56 12.90 -14.00
N LEU A 666 27.80 13.18 -14.48
CA LEU A 666 28.13 13.21 -15.90
C LEU A 666 27.94 11.85 -16.54
N LEU A 667 27.27 11.82 -17.68
CA LEU A 667 27.13 10.60 -18.51
C LEU A 667 28.48 10.16 -19.03
N ILE A 668 28.90 8.93 -18.69
CA ILE A 668 30.14 8.30 -19.16
C ILE A 668 29.90 7.59 -20.48
N GLY A 669 28.77 6.89 -20.59
CA GLY A 669 28.42 6.11 -21.78
C GLY A 669 27.18 5.27 -21.56
N GLU A 670 26.76 4.60 -22.64
CA GLU A 670 25.64 3.67 -22.67
C GLU A 670 26.12 2.33 -23.24
N GLU A 671 25.69 1.22 -22.65
CA GLU A 671 26.01 -0.13 -23.10
C GLU A 671 24.72 -0.92 -23.38
N VAL A 672 24.72 -1.66 -24.49
CA VAL A 672 23.59 -2.47 -24.94
C VAL A 672 23.49 -3.74 -24.12
N LEU A 673 22.27 -4.15 -23.81
CA LEU A 673 21.92 -5.39 -23.13
C LEU A 673 21.00 -6.24 -24.02
N ASP A 674 21.22 -7.55 -23.99
CA ASP A 674 20.33 -8.52 -24.65
C ASP A 674 19.61 -9.36 -23.58
N LEU A 675 18.63 -8.73 -22.92
CA LEU A 675 17.79 -9.40 -21.92
C LEU A 675 16.46 -9.82 -22.57
N PRO A 676 15.86 -10.94 -22.10
CA PRO A 676 14.60 -11.42 -22.64
C PRO A 676 13.45 -10.47 -22.35
N GLU A 677 12.45 -10.47 -23.23
CA GLU A 677 11.19 -9.78 -23.01
C GLU A 677 10.45 -10.36 -21.79
N ARG A 678 9.81 -9.46 -21.07
CA ARG A 678 8.90 -9.79 -19.96
C ARG A 678 7.49 -9.37 -20.33
N ARG A 679 6.55 -10.27 -20.19
CA ARG A 679 5.14 -10.03 -20.49
C ARG A 679 4.33 -9.98 -19.20
N LEU A 680 3.57 -8.92 -19.03
CA LEU A 680 2.71 -8.66 -17.88
C LEU A 680 1.27 -8.51 -18.38
N PRO A 681 0.44 -9.56 -18.31
CA PRO A 681 -0.98 -9.40 -18.46
C PRO A 681 -1.52 -8.67 -17.23
N THR A 682 -2.15 -7.50 -17.45
CA THR A 682 -2.60 -6.63 -16.35
C THR A 682 -3.81 -5.81 -16.77
N ARG A 683 -4.26 -4.92 -15.89
CA ARG A 683 -5.33 -3.97 -16.16
C ARG A 683 -4.79 -2.56 -16.34
N ALA A 684 -5.43 -1.80 -17.22
CA ALA A 684 -5.10 -0.41 -17.49
C ALA A 684 -6.35 0.46 -17.58
N VAL A 685 -6.19 1.70 -17.19
CA VAL A 685 -7.04 2.81 -17.63
C VAL A 685 -6.30 3.55 -18.73
N TRP A 686 -7.01 3.92 -19.79
CA TRP A 686 -6.43 4.72 -20.86
C TRP A 686 -7.42 5.73 -21.39
N TRP A 687 -6.87 6.82 -21.95
CA TRP A 687 -7.69 7.82 -22.63
C TRP A 687 -7.18 8.09 -24.02
N THR A 688 -8.13 8.48 -24.89
CA THR A 688 -7.88 8.80 -26.30
C THR A 688 -8.58 10.09 -26.66
N ILE A 689 -8.00 10.86 -27.57
CA ILE A 689 -8.68 11.98 -28.25
C ILE A 689 -9.13 11.56 -29.64
N SER A 690 -10.14 12.25 -30.18
CA SER A 690 -10.63 12.00 -31.55
C SER A 690 -9.62 12.47 -32.61
N ALA A 691 -9.77 11.95 -33.82
CA ALA A 691 -8.97 12.42 -34.97
C ALA A 691 -9.13 13.92 -35.23
N GLY A 692 -10.35 14.48 -35.03
CA GLY A 692 -10.61 15.91 -35.13
C GLY A 692 -9.83 16.70 -34.07
N GLN A 693 -9.98 16.35 -32.79
CA GLN A 693 -9.22 17.00 -31.70
C GLN A 693 -7.70 16.94 -31.96
N ARG A 694 -7.21 15.78 -32.41
CA ARG A 694 -5.80 15.60 -32.74
C ARG A 694 -5.37 16.56 -33.89
N ALA A 695 -6.18 16.70 -34.95
CA ALA A 695 -5.89 17.58 -36.06
C ALA A 695 -5.91 19.05 -35.61
N ASP A 696 -6.89 19.47 -34.82
CA ASP A 696 -7.01 20.83 -34.30
C ASP A 696 -5.81 21.21 -33.42
N LEU A 697 -5.39 20.32 -32.51
CA LEU A 697 -4.21 20.50 -31.64
C LEU A 697 -2.92 20.58 -32.50
N ALA A 698 -2.77 19.68 -33.48
CA ALA A 698 -1.63 19.71 -34.39
C ALA A 698 -1.58 21.00 -35.22
N ALA A 699 -2.73 21.49 -35.73
CA ALA A 699 -2.85 22.76 -36.43
C ALA A 699 -2.53 23.97 -35.54
N ALA A 700 -2.78 23.86 -34.23
CA ALA A 700 -2.38 24.85 -33.23
C ALA A 700 -0.88 24.78 -32.85
N GLY A 701 -0.11 23.88 -33.46
CA GLY A 701 1.33 23.73 -33.21
C GLY A 701 1.70 22.99 -31.96
N ILE A 702 0.77 22.20 -31.34
CA ILE A 702 0.99 21.43 -30.14
C ILE A 702 1.90 20.22 -30.44
N ASP A 703 2.95 20.04 -29.64
CA ASP A 703 3.74 18.81 -29.63
C ASP A 703 2.96 17.68 -28.95
N LEU A 704 2.20 16.93 -29.77
CA LEU A 704 1.32 15.87 -29.26
C LEU A 704 2.06 14.74 -28.55
N ALA A 705 3.25 14.36 -29.01
CA ALA A 705 4.04 13.31 -28.41
C ALA A 705 4.59 13.76 -27.04
N GLY A 706 5.17 14.94 -26.99
CA GLY A 706 5.67 15.54 -25.75
C GLY A 706 4.56 15.87 -24.76
N ALA A 707 3.38 16.30 -25.24
CA ALA A 707 2.21 16.58 -24.42
C ALA A 707 1.64 15.31 -23.79
N ALA A 708 1.46 14.23 -24.56
CA ALA A 708 0.96 12.96 -24.07
C ALA A 708 1.90 12.33 -23.05
N HIS A 709 3.22 12.38 -23.29
CA HIS A 709 4.24 11.86 -22.38
C HIS A 709 4.30 12.64 -21.07
N ALA A 710 4.22 13.96 -21.13
CA ALA A 710 4.18 14.81 -19.94
C ALA A 710 2.90 14.58 -19.12
N ALA A 711 1.75 14.45 -19.79
CA ALA A 711 0.48 14.13 -19.14
C ALA A 711 0.49 12.75 -18.49
N GLU A 712 1.10 11.73 -19.13
CA GLU A 712 1.32 10.40 -18.57
C GLU A 712 2.09 10.44 -17.25
N HIS A 713 3.25 11.11 -17.25
CA HIS A 713 4.10 11.20 -16.06
C HIS A 713 3.39 11.87 -14.88
N ALA A 714 2.72 12.99 -15.13
CA ALA A 714 1.96 13.71 -14.11
C ALA A 714 0.77 12.88 -13.60
N ALA A 715 0.04 12.22 -14.51
CA ALA A 715 -1.08 11.36 -14.16
C ALA A 715 -0.66 10.17 -13.26
N ILE A 716 0.46 9.51 -13.59
CA ILE A 716 1.05 8.48 -12.72
C ILE A 716 1.41 9.07 -11.35
N GLY A 717 1.99 10.27 -11.33
CA GLY A 717 2.35 10.98 -10.10
C GLY A 717 1.14 11.30 -9.22
N LEU A 718 0.01 11.65 -9.82
CA LEU A 718 -1.23 12.08 -9.12
C LEU A 718 -2.23 10.92 -8.88
N LEU A 719 -2.06 9.72 -9.46
CA LEU A 719 -2.96 8.60 -9.22
C LEU A 719 -3.09 8.23 -7.73
N PRO A 720 -2.03 8.31 -6.89
CA PRO A 720 -2.17 8.07 -5.45
C PRO A 720 -3.15 8.99 -4.73
N LEU A 721 -3.57 10.10 -5.33
CA LEU A 721 -4.61 10.97 -4.78
C LEU A 721 -5.98 10.29 -4.70
N VAL A 722 -6.28 9.38 -5.64
CA VAL A 722 -7.58 8.69 -5.78
C VAL A 722 -7.52 7.19 -5.53
N ALA A 723 -6.32 6.59 -5.59
CA ALA A 723 -6.08 5.17 -5.35
C ALA A 723 -4.99 5.01 -4.28
N ALA A 724 -5.16 4.08 -3.34
CA ALA A 724 -4.19 3.83 -2.27
C ALA A 724 -2.95 3.07 -2.81
N CYS A 725 -2.23 3.65 -3.77
CA CYS A 725 -1.03 3.08 -4.41
C CYS A 725 0.21 3.96 -4.21
N ASP A 726 1.38 3.39 -4.47
CA ASP A 726 2.60 4.17 -4.71
C ASP A 726 2.80 4.35 -6.22
N ARG A 727 3.49 5.41 -6.63
CA ARG A 727 3.86 5.61 -8.04
C ARG A 727 4.64 4.42 -8.65
N TRP A 728 5.26 3.58 -7.80
CA TRP A 728 5.98 2.38 -8.21
C TRP A 728 5.07 1.18 -8.48
N ASP A 729 3.82 1.21 -7.99
CA ASP A 729 2.81 0.16 -8.20
C ASP A 729 2.15 0.23 -9.57
N VAL A 730 2.35 1.33 -10.30
CA VAL A 730 1.74 1.59 -11.61
C VAL A 730 2.79 1.96 -12.64
N GLY A 731 2.48 1.77 -13.92
CA GLY A 731 3.29 2.20 -15.04
C GLY A 731 2.45 2.90 -16.08
N GLY A 732 3.08 3.50 -17.10
CA GLY A 732 2.37 4.11 -18.19
C GLY A 732 3.10 3.95 -19.53
N VAL A 733 2.37 4.24 -20.60
CA VAL A 733 2.86 4.35 -21.98
C VAL A 733 1.98 5.36 -22.72
N SER A 734 2.60 6.28 -23.39
CA SER A 734 1.92 7.24 -24.29
C SER A 734 2.36 7.05 -25.73
N ALA A 735 1.43 7.22 -26.65
CA ALA A 735 1.67 7.14 -28.08
C ALA A 735 0.81 8.17 -28.83
N ASP A 736 1.42 8.95 -29.72
CA ASP A 736 0.70 9.89 -30.59
C ASP A 736 -0.28 9.15 -31.53
N LEU A 737 0.09 7.95 -31.97
CA LEU A 737 -0.77 7.05 -32.75
C LEU A 737 -0.56 5.60 -32.31
N HIS A 738 -1.38 5.13 -31.39
CA HIS A 738 -1.26 3.77 -30.91
C HIS A 738 -1.85 2.76 -31.90
N PRO A 739 -1.15 1.65 -32.24
CA PRO A 739 -1.57 0.71 -33.28
C PRO A 739 -2.97 0.13 -33.10
N ALA A 740 -3.34 -0.24 -31.87
CA ALA A 740 -4.64 -0.87 -31.59
C ALA A 740 -5.81 0.13 -31.57
N THR A 741 -5.61 1.38 -31.19
CA THR A 741 -6.67 2.39 -31.11
C THR A 741 -6.75 3.26 -32.35
N GLY A 742 -5.68 3.37 -33.14
CA GLY A 742 -5.55 4.31 -34.25
C GLY A 742 -5.62 5.80 -33.83
N LYS A 743 -5.34 6.09 -32.54
CA LYS A 743 -5.51 7.40 -31.91
C LYS A 743 -4.33 7.75 -31.01
N LEU A 744 -4.19 9.03 -30.67
CA LEU A 744 -3.36 9.41 -29.54
C LEU A 744 -3.94 8.73 -28.29
N THR A 745 -3.09 7.99 -27.62
CA THR A 745 -3.49 7.17 -26.47
C THR A 745 -2.47 7.27 -25.36
N VAL A 746 -2.95 7.46 -24.14
CA VAL A 746 -2.15 7.39 -22.92
C VAL A 746 -2.70 6.28 -22.03
N PHE A 747 -1.85 5.33 -21.68
CA PHE A 747 -2.15 4.23 -20.77
C PHE A 747 -1.55 4.47 -19.40
N VAL A 748 -2.30 4.14 -18.35
CA VAL A 748 -1.78 3.95 -17.01
C VAL A 748 -2.25 2.57 -16.54
N TYR A 749 -1.31 1.69 -16.21
CA TYR A 749 -1.57 0.29 -15.92
C TYR A 749 -1.02 -0.14 -14.56
N ASP A 750 -1.65 -1.15 -13.97
CA ASP A 750 -1.18 -1.76 -12.72
C ASP A 750 0.10 -2.56 -12.94
N GLY A 751 1.07 -2.42 -12.05
CA GLY A 751 2.37 -3.10 -12.12
C GLY A 751 2.33 -4.60 -11.76
N TYR A 752 1.15 -5.18 -11.58
CA TYR A 752 0.93 -6.53 -11.08
C TYR A 752 0.09 -7.37 -12.05
N ALA A 753 0.39 -8.66 -12.13
CA ALA A 753 -0.35 -9.59 -12.99
C ALA A 753 -1.84 -9.65 -12.58
N GLY A 754 -2.72 -9.52 -13.58
CA GLY A 754 -4.18 -9.46 -13.37
C GLY A 754 -4.69 -8.15 -12.77
N GLY A 755 -3.79 -7.19 -12.52
CA GLY A 755 -4.14 -5.91 -11.89
C GLY A 755 -4.15 -5.97 -10.35
N ALA A 756 -4.17 -4.79 -9.74
CA ALA A 756 -4.28 -4.60 -8.29
C ALA A 756 -5.50 -3.74 -7.91
N GLY A 757 -6.28 -3.30 -8.90
CA GLY A 757 -7.46 -2.45 -8.74
C GLY A 757 -7.16 -0.93 -8.80
N PHE A 758 -5.92 -0.53 -9.01
CA PHE A 758 -5.56 0.90 -9.06
C PHE A 758 -6.04 1.56 -10.35
N ALA A 759 -5.86 0.89 -11.51
CA ALA A 759 -6.35 1.35 -12.79
C ALA A 759 -7.88 1.46 -12.83
N GLU A 760 -8.60 0.51 -12.24
CA GLU A 760 -10.05 0.53 -12.08
C GLU A 760 -10.51 1.74 -11.26
N ARG A 761 -9.81 2.01 -10.13
CA ARG A 761 -10.08 3.19 -9.31
C ARG A 761 -9.76 4.48 -10.04
N GLY A 762 -8.67 4.52 -10.83
CA GLY A 762 -8.34 5.63 -11.73
C GLY A 762 -9.43 5.91 -12.74
N PHE A 763 -10.01 4.86 -13.33
CA PHE A 763 -11.16 4.99 -14.24
C PHE A 763 -12.39 5.55 -13.53
N ALA A 764 -12.76 5.00 -12.38
CA ALA A 764 -13.91 5.45 -11.60
C ALA A 764 -13.79 6.91 -11.14
N ALA A 765 -12.59 7.40 -10.85
CA ALA A 765 -12.30 8.75 -10.39
C ALA A 765 -11.66 9.65 -11.48
N ALA A 766 -11.76 9.27 -12.76
CA ALA A 766 -10.97 9.86 -13.85
C ALA A 766 -11.10 11.39 -13.96
N ALA A 767 -12.30 11.94 -13.76
CA ALA A 767 -12.51 13.41 -13.83
C ALA A 767 -11.70 14.14 -12.75
N ALA A 768 -11.81 13.71 -11.49
CA ALA A 768 -11.09 14.32 -10.37
C ALA A 768 -9.57 14.14 -10.53
N TRP A 769 -9.13 12.93 -10.90
CA TRP A 769 -7.73 12.61 -11.12
C TRP A 769 -7.08 13.44 -12.23
N LEU A 770 -7.70 13.50 -13.41
CA LEU A 770 -7.13 14.22 -14.56
C LEU A 770 -7.24 15.74 -14.40
N THR A 771 -8.26 16.25 -13.66
CA THR A 771 -8.32 17.68 -13.29
C THR A 771 -7.14 18.02 -12.36
N ALA A 772 -6.94 17.26 -11.30
CA ALA A 772 -5.79 17.47 -10.41
C ALA A 772 -4.45 17.37 -11.14
N THR A 773 -4.36 16.48 -12.15
CA THR A 773 -3.18 16.35 -13.01
C THR A 773 -2.93 17.62 -13.83
N ALA A 774 -3.98 18.17 -14.48
CA ALA A 774 -3.88 19.40 -15.24
C ALA A 774 -3.50 20.59 -14.34
N ASP A 775 -4.11 20.70 -13.16
CA ASP A 775 -3.85 21.76 -12.20
C ASP A 775 -2.43 21.70 -11.63
N ALA A 776 -1.93 20.50 -11.31
CA ALA A 776 -0.56 20.30 -10.85
C ALA A 776 0.50 20.74 -11.89
N ILE A 777 0.24 20.44 -13.18
CA ILE A 777 1.14 20.90 -14.26
C ILE A 777 1.04 22.41 -14.44
N ALA A 778 -0.18 22.96 -14.46
CA ALA A 778 -0.44 24.36 -14.76
C ALA A 778 0.06 25.29 -13.65
N SER A 779 -0.09 24.91 -12.38
CA SER A 779 0.29 25.71 -11.21
C SER A 779 1.81 25.74 -10.94
N CYS A 780 2.59 24.81 -11.53
CA CYS A 780 4.02 24.78 -11.33
C CYS A 780 4.70 25.94 -12.06
N GLU A 781 5.54 26.73 -11.38
CA GLU A 781 6.21 27.92 -11.92
C GLU A 781 7.37 27.63 -12.89
N CYS A 782 7.80 26.38 -13.02
CA CYS A 782 8.91 26.04 -13.92
C CYS A 782 8.54 26.28 -15.41
N ALA A 783 9.49 26.68 -16.23
CA ALA A 783 9.24 27.01 -17.63
C ALA A 783 8.98 25.78 -18.51
N ALA A 784 9.81 24.74 -18.41
CA ALA A 784 9.84 23.63 -19.36
C ALA A 784 9.53 22.24 -18.75
N GLY A 785 9.30 22.20 -17.46
CA GLY A 785 9.07 20.95 -16.69
C GLY A 785 10.15 20.70 -15.64
N CYS A 786 9.75 20.12 -14.53
CA CYS A 786 10.60 19.77 -13.42
C CYS A 786 10.07 18.52 -12.69
N PRO A 787 10.80 17.96 -11.71
CA PRO A 787 10.34 16.82 -10.91
C PRO A 787 9.02 17.06 -10.18
N SER A 788 8.72 18.32 -9.80
CA SER A 788 7.45 18.72 -9.15
C SER A 788 6.24 18.70 -10.09
N CYS A 789 6.39 18.49 -11.40
CA CYS A 789 5.25 18.49 -12.34
C CYS A 789 5.26 17.34 -13.34
N ILE A 790 6.20 17.29 -14.29
CA ILE A 790 6.16 16.35 -15.42
C ILE A 790 7.37 15.43 -15.56
N GLN A 791 8.49 15.69 -14.86
CA GLN A 791 9.64 14.81 -14.94
C GLN A 791 9.44 13.58 -14.04
N SER A 792 9.77 12.39 -14.56
CA SER A 792 9.65 11.14 -13.84
C SER A 792 10.99 10.43 -13.69
N PRO A 793 11.37 9.98 -12.48
CA PRO A 793 12.58 9.17 -12.30
C PRO A 793 12.44 7.76 -12.87
N LYS A 794 11.23 7.36 -13.31
CA LYS A 794 10.96 6.04 -13.92
C LYS A 794 11.00 6.07 -15.44
N CYS A 795 11.19 7.25 -16.05
CA CYS A 795 11.12 7.38 -17.50
C CYS A 795 12.24 6.62 -18.20
N GLY A 796 11.88 5.64 -19.03
CA GLY A 796 12.82 4.88 -19.84
C GLY A 796 13.47 5.70 -20.97
N ASN A 797 12.85 6.82 -21.35
CA ASN A 797 13.32 7.72 -22.42
C ASN A 797 14.11 8.93 -21.88
N GLY A 798 14.49 8.93 -20.60
CA GLY A 798 15.24 10.03 -20.00
C GLY A 798 14.49 11.37 -20.03
N ASN A 799 13.18 11.35 -19.80
CA ASN A 799 12.30 12.53 -19.78
C ASN A 799 12.27 13.30 -21.14
N HIS A 800 12.39 12.61 -22.26
CA HIS A 800 12.37 13.23 -23.57
C HIS A 800 11.50 12.44 -24.58
N PRO A 801 10.65 13.13 -25.41
CA PRO A 801 10.27 14.54 -25.32
C PRO A 801 9.27 14.82 -24.19
N LEU A 802 9.28 16.02 -23.63
CA LEU A 802 8.27 16.49 -22.66
C LEU A 802 7.86 17.93 -23.06
N ALA A 803 6.55 18.16 -23.18
CA ALA A 803 5.98 19.47 -23.54
C ALA A 803 4.97 19.92 -22.46
N LYS A 804 5.43 20.73 -21.48
CA LYS A 804 4.63 21.11 -20.30
C LYS A 804 3.36 21.88 -20.64
N ALA A 805 3.48 22.95 -21.40
CA ALA A 805 2.33 23.80 -21.79
C ALA A 805 1.32 23.04 -22.64
N ASP A 806 1.83 22.21 -23.54
CA ASP A 806 1.04 21.40 -24.45
C ASP A 806 0.30 20.28 -23.71
N ALA A 807 0.89 19.72 -22.65
CA ALA A 807 0.22 18.75 -21.78
C ALA A 807 -1.02 19.34 -21.09
N VAL A 808 -0.92 20.58 -20.61
CA VAL A 808 -2.08 21.28 -20.02
C VAL A 808 -3.17 21.47 -21.06
N THR A 809 -2.79 21.86 -22.29
CA THR A 809 -3.72 22.06 -23.40
C THR A 809 -4.40 20.75 -23.79
N LEU A 810 -3.64 19.65 -23.90
CA LEU A 810 -4.16 18.31 -24.17
C LEU A 810 -5.15 17.84 -23.09
N LEU A 811 -4.79 17.98 -21.81
CA LEU A 811 -5.66 17.59 -20.69
C LEU A 811 -6.93 18.45 -20.61
N ARG A 812 -6.85 19.76 -20.87
CA ARG A 812 -8.03 20.63 -20.94
C ARG A 812 -8.94 20.26 -22.10
N CYS A 813 -8.39 19.90 -23.26
CA CYS A 813 -9.15 19.39 -24.38
C CYS A 813 -9.91 18.10 -24.03
N LEU A 814 -9.26 17.19 -23.32
CA LEU A 814 -9.87 15.97 -22.80
C LEU A 814 -10.99 16.27 -21.80
N LEU A 815 -10.75 17.17 -20.85
CA LEU A 815 -11.68 17.53 -19.76
C LEU A 815 -12.86 18.40 -20.23
N ALA A 816 -12.80 19.03 -21.39
CA ALA A 816 -13.89 19.86 -21.92
C ALA A 816 -15.20 19.08 -22.19
N GLY A 817 -15.13 17.76 -22.25
CA GLY A 817 -16.27 16.88 -22.52
C GLY A 817 -16.56 15.78 -21.50
N PRO A 818 -16.29 15.92 -20.16
CA PRO A 818 -16.68 14.86 -19.23
C PRO A 818 -18.19 14.66 -19.27
N PRO A 819 -18.72 13.43 -19.10
CA PRO A 819 -20.13 13.21 -19.01
C PRO A 819 -20.67 14.02 -17.84
N ALA A 820 -21.79 14.75 -18.04
CA ALA A 820 -22.53 15.34 -16.93
C ALA A 820 -22.71 14.26 -15.88
N SER A 821 -22.29 14.51 -14.65
CA SER A 821 -22.38 13.56 -13.55
C SER A 821 -23.76 12.92 -13.59
N LYS A 822 -23.86 11.62 -13.85
CA LYS A 822 -25.11 10.88 -13.69
C LYS A 822 -25.47 10.98 -12.20
N GLN A 823 -26.27 11.98 -11.84
CA GLN A 823 -27.10 11.87 -10.67
C GLN A 823 -27.91 10.59 -10.88
N ARG A 824 -27.65 9.57 -10.07
CA ARG A 824 -28.47 8.34 -10.07
C ARG A 824 -29.89 8.74 -9.84
N SER A 825 -30.69 8.79 -10.91
CA SER A 825 -32.13 8.91 -10.81
C SER A 825 -32.64 7.56 -10.25
N GLN A 826 -33.11 7.62 -9.01
CA GLN A 826 -33.94 6.56 -8.44
C GLN A 826 -35.24 6.47 -9.26
N GLY A 827 -35.42 5.38 -9.97
CA GLY A 827 -36.67 5.01 -10.60
C GLY A 827 -36.77 3.49 -10.69
N PRO A 828 -37.89 2.89 -10.31
CA PRO A 828 -38.04 1.43 -10.24
C PRO A 828 -38.11 0.83 -11.65
N VAL A 829 -37.28 -0.16 -11.91
CA VAL A 829 -37.43 -0.98 -13.14
C VAL A 829 -37.79 -2.40 -12.74
N ASP A 830 -39.12 -2.62 -12.68
CA ASP A 830 -39.69 -3.93 -12.91
C ASP A 830 -39.54 -4.29 -14.41
N ARG A 831 -38.70 -5.26 -14.73
CA ARG A 831 -38.86 -6.03 -15.97
C ARG A 831 -38.43 -7.47 -15.75
N ALA A 832 -39.47 -8.32 -15.86
CA ALA A 832 -39.40 -9.76 -15.89
C ALA A 832 -38.52 -10.25 -17.07
N TYR A 833 -37.61 -11.18 -16.77
CA TYR A 833 -36.84 -11.90 -17.78
C TYR A 833 -37.57 -13.15 -18.19
N ALA A 834 -38.03 -13.21 -19.46
CA ALA A 834 -38.48 -14.42 -20.10
C ALA A 834 -37.36 -15.01 -20.97
N PRO A 835 -37.08 -16.31 -20.95
CA PRO A 835 -35.99 -16.88 -21.74
C PRO A 835 -36.44 -17.13 -23.19
N SER A 836 -35.71 -16.57 -24.17
CA SER A 836 -35.86 -16.94 -25.57
C SER A 836 -34.87 -18.03 -25.95
N GLN A 837 -35.39 -19.23 -26.20
CA GLN A 837 -34.73 -20.26 -27.01
C GLN A 837 -34.56 -19.76 -28.44
N LYS A 838 -33.35 -19.81 -29.00
CA LYS A 838 -33.14 -20.09 -30.43
C LYS A 838 -31.82 -20.82 -30.68
N ALA A 839 -32.01 -21.83 -31.50
CA ALA A 839 -31.16 -22.93 -31.84
C ALA A 839 -29.92 -22.58 -32.70
N SER A 840 -28.85 -23.36 -32.40
CA SER A 840 -27.96 -24.12 -33.30
C SER A 840 -27.75 -23.66 -34.76
N GLN A 841 -26.57 -23.50 -35.18
CA GLN A 841 -25.82 -24.26 -36.22
C GLN A 841 -24.55 -23.50 -36.64
N GLY A 842 -23.43 -24.19 -36.72
CA GLY A 842 -22.34 -23.71 -37.59
C GLY A 842 -20.93 -24.06 -37.21
N ARG A 843 -20.54 -25.33 -37.50
CA ARG A 843 -19.22 -25.76 -38.02
C ARG A 843 -17.97 -25.58 -37.17
N GLY A 844 -17.45 -26.74 -36.76
CA GLY A 844 -16.14 -26.93 -36.18
C GLY A 844 -14.99 -26.57 -37.12
N ARG A 845 -13.93 -26.08 -36.54
CA ARG A 845 -12.59 -26.11 -37.10
C ARG A 845 -11.73 -27.01 -36.27
N THR A 846 -10.94 -27.84 -36.97
CA THR A 846 -10.21 -28.95 -36.40
C THR A 846 -8.91 -28.52 -35.70
N THR A 847 -8.52 -29.28 -34.69
CA THR A 847 -7.38 -29.20 -33.78
C THR A 847 -5.99 -29.16 -34.43
N ALA A 848 -5.88 -29.10 -35.74
CA ALA A 848 -4.60 -29.17 -36.46
C ALA A 848 -3.96 -27.78 -36.73
N GLU A 849 -4.73 -26.70 -36.70
CA GLU A 849 -4.22 -25.36 -37.04
C GLU A 849 -3.62 -24.59 -35.85
N ILE A 850 -3.75 -25.10 -34.65
CA ILE A 850 -3.25 -24.45 -33.41
C ILE A 850 -1.80 -24.86 -33.09
N LYS A 851 -1.29 -25.92 -33.72
CA LYS A 851 0.07 -26.40 -33.50
C LYS A 851 1.15 -25.73 -34.35
N ALA A 852 0.81 -24.98 -35.36
CA ALA A 852 1.79 -24.37 -36.27
C ALA A 852 2.24 -22.93 -35.89
N ALA A 853 1.70 -22.36 -34.82
CA ALA A 853 2.05 -21.00 -34.32
C ALA A 853 2.90 -21.01 -33.05
N ALA A 854 3.42 -22.16 -32.63
CA ALA A 854 4.20 -22.33 -31.40
C ALA A 854 5.55 -23.01 -31.63
N GLN A 855 6.18 -22.81 -32.82
CA GLN A 855 7.60 -23.09 -33.06
C GLN A 855 8.35 -21.80 -33.34
#